data_3d3572dd8407af013e2bc58ae73ad44a
#
_entry.id   3d3572dd8407af013e2bc58ae73ad44a
#
_cell.length_a   1.000
_cell.length_b   1.000
_cell.length_c   1.000
_cell.angle_alpha   90.00
_cell.angle_beta   90.00
_cell.angle_gamma   90.00
#
_symmetry.space_group_name_H-M   'P 1'
#
loop_
_entity.id
_entity.type
_entity.pdbx_description
1 polymer ?
#
loop_
_entity_poly.entity_id
_entity_poly.type
_entity_poly.pdbx_seq_one_letter_code
_entity_poly.pdbx_strand_id
1 'polypeptide(L)'
;MAVKSNEIINSIKFLAFDMMDKAGEGNPGHTLTGVPIFYALYSNVLNVIPSNPSFINRDRLIVPSKNYSAAIYATLFYAGYDYQIEDLKRYRDVDSYAPGALLYNKEMGIDASSSLAGDNTSLAVGVSLSERYFESMFLNINKDLDLINYYTYVLLTNEDIQEGAGYEAMAFASNQKLNKLIFIYDNSGISSDGNISKTYTEDLETRLDALDFNVINVKNGNNPKQIEDALKDAKKSDMPSFVIVNNEFGYGLENSNSPRVYGSLISNEELVNLKIESKYPTESFYVNEDVKREFNNIINARMEKQFNKWKKIYDEALATKDSNIINIINLLEKGEFNVEFDSTNYQINEKYCEDELSSNQKVMNFIAPKTKFFMGGSADAFKDVKAILTKDSLMTNEDPLGRNIEFGKKESAMAGIVNGLSMSNLRCFCSCNLVYASKMLSFIRSASMQKLPVTYIFGNDSVNSDGMAYSPVEEISHLRLIPDLVVLRPADINEIIGSWEYIIKNKRTVALILSNEKINVLKHTNGKYVKYGAYIVRKEKYHLDAVIIATGYEVTIALEIASQLALEGIDIRVVSMPSAELFMMQNPIYEEKLLPKDVLTFTLESGKTNMWNRFASNPKCAIGIDDYAVSGKKKDVLKFLGFDINSIIIKIKNMLEK
;
A
#
# COMPACT_ATOMS: atom_id res chain seq x y z
N MET A 1 36.81 -26.95 10.84
CA MET A 1 36.17 -26.69 12.15
C MET A 1 34.76 -26.22 11.91
N ALA A 2 33.80 -26.62 12.73
CA ALA A 2 32.43 -26.06 12.58
C ALA A 2 32.48 -24.57 12.92
N VAL A 3 31.89 -23.75 12.02
CA VAL A 3 31.76 -22.30 12.23
C VAL A 3 30.82 -22.05 13.41
N LYS A 4 31.22 -21.18 14.33
CA LYS A 4 30.43 -20.86 15.51
C LYS A 4 29.40 -19.77 15.20
N SER A 5 28.27 -19.75 15.88
CA SER A 5 27.23 -18.71 15.75
C SER A 5 27.78 -17.28 15.84
N ASN A 6 28.73 -17.06 16.78
CA ASN A 6 29.37 -15.75 16.95
C ASN A 6 30.20 -15.31 15.74
N GLU A 7 30.75 -16.24 14.96
CA GLU A 7 31.51 -15.91 13.75
C GLU A 7 30.57 -15.41 12.65
N ILE A 8 29.40 -16.02 12.54
CA ILE A 8 28.37 -15.58 11.58
C ILE A 8 27.82 -14.20 11.98
N ILE A 9 27.47 -14.02 13.25
CA ILE A 9 26.97 -12.75 13.79
C ILE A 9 27.98 -11.63 13.60
N ASN A 10 29.26 -11.87 13.91
CA ASN A 10 30.32 -10.89 13.71
C ASN A 10 30.54 -10.56 12.24
N SER A 11 30.45 -11.56 11.35
CA SER A 11 30.59 -11.34 9.91
C SER A 11 29.48 -10.45 9.36
N ILE A 12 28.21 -10.69 9.75
CA ILE A 12 27.07 -9.85 9.38
C ILE A 12 27.24 -8.44 9.97
N LYS A 13 27.56 -8.33 11.24
CA LYS A 13 27.73 -7.06 11.96
C LYS A 13 28.80 -6.17 11.32
N PHE A 14 30.01 -6.71 11.11
CA PHE A 14 31.11 -5.90 10.59
C PHE A 14 30.94 -5.56 9.11
N LEU A 15 30.33 -6.44 8.31
CA LEU A 15 29.97 -6.09 6.94
C LEU A 15 28.96 -4.92 6.91
N ALA A 16 27.93 -4.94 7.78
CA ALA A 16 26.99 -3.85 7.89
C ALA A 16 27.66 -2.53 8.32
N PHE A 17 28.62 -2.59 9.23
CA PHE A 17 29.38 -1.42 9.64
C PHE A 17 30.27 -0.87 8.51
N ASP A 18 30.95 -1.74 7.77
CA ASP A 18 31.76 -1.32 6.62
C ASP A 18 30.91 -0.68 5.51
N MET A 19 29.66 -1.17 5.32
CA MET A 19 28.69 -0.55 4.41
C MET A 19 28.31 0.86 4.86
N MET A 20 28.00 1.05 6.14
CA MET A 20 27.63 2.35 6.70
C MET A 20 28.80 3.34 6.68
N ASP A 21 29.99 2.88 7.06
CA ASP A 21 31.22 3.69 7.03
C ASP A 21 31.51 4.21 5.63
N LYS A 22 31.49 3.34 4.62
CA LYS A 22 31.68 3.74 3.23
C LYS A 22 30.61 4.70 2.72
N ALA A 23 29.35 4.51 3.10
CA ALA A 23 28.23 5.38 2.71
C ALA A 23 28.26 6.75 3.42
N GLY A 24 28.98 6.86 4.53
CA GLY A 24 28.96 8.06 5.36
C GLY A 24 27.67 8.23 6.17
N GLU A 25 26.79 7.23 6.18
CA GLU A 25 25.49 7.26 6.86
C GLU A 25 25.05 5.86 7.28
N GLY A 26 24.35 5.75 8.41
CA GLY A 26 23.76 4.50 8.88
C GLY A 26 23.23 4.58 10.28
N ASN A 27 22.85 3.43 10.84
CA ASN A 27 22.35 3.32 12.21
C ASN A 27 23.03 2.17 12.96
N PRO A 28 24.17 2.46 13.63
CA PRO A 28 24.92 1.44 14.37
C PRO A 28 24.11 0.79 15.49
N GLY A 29 23.31 1.58 16.24
CA GLY A 29 22.50 1.09 17.33
C GLY A 29 21.53 0.00 16.90
N HIS A 30 20.74 0.26 15.88
CA HIS A 30 19.78 -0.72 15.32
C HIS A 30 20.48 -1.88 14.59
N THR A 31 21.66 -1.66 14.02
CA THR A 31 22.45 -2.77 13.47
C THR A 31 22.82 -3.77 14.54
N LEU A 32 23.26 -3.30 15.71
CA LEU A 32 23.66 -4.16 16.81
C LEU A 32 22.48 -4.90 17.45
N THR A 33 21.32 -4.28 17.59
CA THR A 33 20.12 -4.95 18.12
C THR A 33 19.48 -5.87 17.09
N GLY A 34 19.52 -5.52 15.81
CA GLY A 34 18.89 -6.28 14.72
C GLY A 34 19.65 -7.55 14.32
N VAL A 35 20.99 -7.53 14.29
CA VAL A 35 21.79 -8.67 13.80
C VAL A 35 21.52 -9.97 14.57
N PRO A 36 21.44 -10.00 15.91
CA PRO A 36 21.06 -11.22 16.64
C PRO A 36 19.65 -11.72 16.31
N ILE A 37 18.70 -10.81 16.08
CA ILE A 37 17.32 -11.13 15.68
C ILE A 37 17.32 -11.76 14.29
N PHE A 38 17.99 -11.15 13.31
CA PHE A 38 18.08 -11.68 11.95
C PHE A 38 18.82 -13.02 11.91
N TYR A 39 19.90 -13.16 12.66
CA TYR A 39 20.58 -14.44 12.77
C TYR A 39 19.65 -15.55 13.30
N ALA A 40 18.92 -15.30 14.39
CA ALA A 40 17.99 -16.27 14.96
C ALA A 40 16.87 -16.64 13.95
N LEU A 41 16.32 -15.64 13.26
CA LEU A 41 15.30 -15.83 12.25
C LEU A 41 15.80 -16.70 11.09
N TYR A 42 16.88 -16.31 10.44
CA TYR A 42 17.37 -17.01 9.23
C TYR A 42 17.98 -18.38 9.54
N SER A 43 18.72 -18.53 10.66
CA SER A 43 19.34 -19.81 10.99
C SER A 43 18.31 -20.90 11.34
N ASN A 44 17.28 -20.59 12.15
CA ASN A 44 16.50 -21.64 12.80
C ASN A 44 14.96 -21.46 12.77
N VAL A 45 14.44 -20.36 12.23
CA VAL A 45 13.02 -20.02 12.36
C VAL A 45 12.33 -19.86 11.00
N LEU A 46 12.84 -18.98 10.13
CA LEU A 46 12.21 -18.64 8.84
C LEU A 46 12.27 -19.80 7.84
N ASN A 47 11.13 -20.16 7.28
CA ASN A 47 11.05 -21.11 6.18
C ASN A 47 11.30 -20.38 4.85
N VAL A 48 12.57 -20.20 4.50
CA VAL A 48 13.02 -19.53 3.27
C VAL A 48 14.07 -20.38 2.56
N ILE A 49 14.14 -20.23 1.25
CA ILE A 49 15.14 -20.89 0.39
C ILE A 49 15.82 -19.80 -0.43
N PRO A 50 17.02 -19.32 -0.02
CA PRO A 50 17.68 -18.20 -0.71
C PRO A 50 17.88 -18.40 -2.20
N SER A 51 18.12 -19.64 -2.66
CA SER A 51 18.23 -20.03 -4.07
C SER A 51 16.88 -20.14 -4.81
N ASN A 52 15.76 -20.06 -4.09
CA ASN A 52 14.39 -20.04 -4.65
C ASN A 52 13.54 -19.02 -3.89
N PRO A 53 13.83 -17.72 -4.01
CA PRO A 53 13.15 -16.66 -3.29
C PRO A 53 11.68 -16.49 -3.71
N SER A 54 11.30 -17.05 -4.85
CA SER A 54 9.93 -17.06 -5.36
C SER A 54 9.04 -18.18 -4.79
N PHE A 55 9.58 -19.05 -3.93
CA PHE A 55 8.81 -20.11 -3.27
C PHE A 55 7.55 -19.56 -2.61
N ILE A 56 6.36 -20.00 -3.07
CA ILE A 56 5.07 -19.39 -2.68
C ILE A 56 4.75 -19.58 -1.20
N ASN A 57 5.16 -20.71 -0.62
CA ASN A 57 4.93 -21.04 0.80
C ASN A 57 6.10 -20.66 1.71
N ARG A 58 6.98 -19.73 1.30
CA ARG A 58 8.03 -19.19 2.18
C ARG A 58 7.44 -18.26 3.22
N ASP A 59 8.03 -18.20 4.40
CA ASP A 59 7.69 -17.19 5.39
C ASP A 59 7.97 -15.77 4.86
N ARG A 60 7.33 -14.78 5.47
CA ARG A 60 7.49 -13.35 5.14
C ARG A 60 8.13 -12.64 6.32
N LEU A 61 9.14 -11.80 6.04
CA LEU A 61 9.78 -10.93 7.02
C LEU A 61 9.64 -9.47 6.59
N ILE A 62 8.90 -8.70 7.36
CA ILE A 62 8.70 -7.28 7.14
C ILE A 62 9.58 -6.51 8.11
N VAL A 63 10.51 -5.75 7.55
CA VAL A 63 11.45 -4.91 8.30
C VAL A 63 11.07 -3.45 8.06
N PRO A 64 10.56 -2.73 9.08
CA PRO A 64 9.83 -1.49 8.86
C PRO A 64 10.71 -0.28 8.57
N SER A 65 11.95 -0.28 8.98
CA SER A 65 12.73 0.94 9.06
C SER A 65 13.98 0.91 8.20
N LYS A 66 14.35 2.07 7.64
CA LYS A 66 15.69 2.31 7.09
C LYS A 66 16.81 2.00 8.09
N ASN A 67 16.48 1.97 9.37
CA ASN A 67 17.44 1.79 10.46
C ASN A 67 18.13 0.42 10.43
N TYR A 68 17.45 -0.62 9.93
CA TYR A 68 17.99 -1.98 9.83
C TYR A 68 18.55 -2.31 8.44
N SER A 69 18.52 -1.38 7.47
CA SER A 69 18.81 -1.73 6.07
C SER A 69 20.21 -2.32 5.88
N ALA A 70 21.25 -1.78 6.49
CA ALA A 70 22.60 -2.35 6.41
C ALA A 70 22.66 -3.77 7.01
N ALA A 71 22.03 -3.97 8.17
CA ALA A 71 22.01 -5.26 8.86
C ALA A 71 21.28 -6.34 8.05
N ILE A 72 20.12 -6.02 7.46
CA ILE A 72 19.37 -6.99 6.67
C ILE A 72 20.07 -7.32 5.35
N TYR A 73 20.66 -6.36 4.65
CA TYR A 73 21.42 -6.65 3.42
C TYR A 73 22.65 -7.53 3.70
N ALA A 74 23.40 -7.24 4.75
CA ALA A 74 24.51 -8.08 5.17
C ALA A 74 24.04 -9.49 5.55
N THR A 75 22.88 -9.62 6.21
CA THR A 75 22.28 -10.92 6.55
C THR A 75 21.90 -11.70 5.30
N LEU A 76 21.22 -11.06 4.34
CA LEU A 76 20.79 -11.69 3.09
C LEU A 76 21.99 -12.16 2.24
N PHE A 77 23.05 -11.35 2.18
CA PHE A 77 24.30 -11.74 1.53
C PHE A 77 24.90 -13.02 2.11
N TYR A 78 25.03 -13.10 3.45
CA TYR A 78 25.54 -14.28 4.11
C TYR A 78 24.58 -15.46 4.08
N ALA A 79 23.28 -15.22 4.05
CA ALA A 79 22.25 -16.25 3.89
C ALA A 79 22.23 -16.89 2.49
N GLY A 80 22.86 -16.25 1.49
CA GLY A 80 23.00 -16.80 0.13
C GLY A 80 21.97 -16.32 -0.87
N TYR A 81 21.32 -15.16 -0.61
CA TYR A 81 20.59 -14.44 -1.66
C TYR A 81 21.59 -13.83 -2.66
N ASP A 82 21.11 -13.45 -3.85
CA ASP A 82 21.95 -13.05 -4.99
C ASP A 82 22.53 -11.63 -4.88
N TYR A 83 23.01 -11.26 -3.69
CA TYR A 83 23.82 -10.07 -3.48
C TYR A 83 25.28 -10.37 -3.73
N GLN A 84 25.96 -9.49 -4.49
CA GLN A 84 27.40 -9.49 -4.62
C GLN A 84 28.02 -8.48 -3.65
N ILE A 85 29.27 -8.69 -3.26
CA ILE A 85 29.95 -7.75 -2.35
C ILE A 85 30.02 -6.32 -2.94
N GLU A 86 30.09 -6.21 -4.26
CA GLU A 86 30.08 -4.93 -4.96
C GLU A 86 28.72 -4.20 -4.84
N ASP A 87 27.61 -4.92 -4.74
CA ASP A 87 26.30 -4.32 -4.46
C ASP A 87 26.27 -3.69 -3.07
N LEU A 88 26.85 -4.37 -2.09
CA LEU A 88 26.93 -3.90 -0.70
C LEU A 88 27.88 -2.73 -0.53
N LYS A 89 28.97 -2.69 -1.31
CA LYS A 89 29.87 -1.54 -1.37
C LYS A 89 29.18 -0.28 -1.95
N ARG A 90 28.07 -0.45 -2.67
CA ARG A 90 27.22 0.61 -3.20
C ARG A 90 26.01 0.91 -2.32
N TYR A 91 26.03 0.52 -1.06
CA TYR A 91 24.98 0.84 -0.11
C TYR A 91 24.68 2.34 -0.11
N ARG A 92 23.40 2.71 -0.31
CA ARG A 92 22.89 4.09 -0.43
C ARG A 92 23.31 4.86 -1.70
N ASP A 93 24.02 4.24 -2.63
CA ASP A 93 24.29 4.86 -3.92
C ASP A 93 23.03 4.95 -4.78
N VAL A 94 23.04 5.87 -5.75
CA VAL A 94 21.99 5.98 -6.76
C VAL A 94 21.89 4.69 -7.56
N ASP A 95 20.66 4.18 -7.73
CA ASP A 95 20.37 2.95 -8.49
C ASP A 95 21.12 1.71 -7.98
N SER A 96 21.27 1.61 -6.66
CA SER A 96 21.89 0.47 -6.00
C SER A 96 20.87 -0.62 -5.65
N TYR A 97 21.31 -1.89 -5.64
CA TYR A 97 20.54 -3.00 -5.08
C TYR A 97 20.44 -2.98 -3.54
N ALA A 98 21.24 -2.11 -2.88
CA ALA A 98 21.22 -1.90 -1.43
C ALA A 98 20.89 -0.43 -1.08
N PRO A 99 19.69 0.09 -1.41
CA PRO A 99 19.30 1.45 -1.05
C PRO A 99 19.19 1.63 0.47
N GLY A 100 19.28 2.89 0.93
CA GLY A 100 19.22 3.21 2.36
C GLY A 100 17.88 2.89 3.04
N ALA A 101 16.79 2.92 2.30
CA ALA A 101 15.49 2.40 2.71
C ALA A 101 15.16 1.15 1.88
N LEU A 102 14.63 0.12 2.53
CA LEU A 102 14.32 -1.14 1.84
C LEU A 102 13.28 -0.89 0.73
N LEU A 103 13.52 -1.46 -0.43
CA LEU A 103 12.56 -1.50 -1.53
C LEU A 103 12.15 -2.95 -1.78
N TYR A 104 10.85 -3.17 -1.96
CA TYR A 104 10.32 -4.49 -2.27
C TYR A 104 11.07 -5.10 -3.46
N ASN A 105 11.71 -6.22 -3.21
CA ASN A 105 12.40 -7.01 -4.21
C ASN A 105 12.41 -8.47 -3.77
N LYS A 106 11.41 -9.22 -4.21
CA LYS A 106 11.19 -10.61 -3.83
C LYS A 106 12.41 -11.48 -4.14
N GLU A 107 13.02 -11.26 -5.30
CA GLU A 107 14.17 -12.07 -5.77
C GLU A 107 15.42 -11.84 -4.90
N MET A 108 15.52 -10.66 -4.31
CA MET A 108 16.61 -10.29 -3.40
C MET A 108 16.25 -10.52 -1.92
N GLY A 109 15.10 -11.12 -1.62
CA GLY A 109 14.68 -11.45 -0.26
C GLY A 109 14.06 -10.30 0.55
N ILE A 110 13.68 -9.20 -0.09
CA ILE A 110 12.99 -8.08 0.56
C ILE A 110 11.49 -8.16 0.32
N ASP A 111 10.73 -8.42 1.39
CA ASP A 111 9.29 -8.70 1.33
C ASP A 111 8.40 -7.47 1.25
N ALA A 112 8.87 -6.30 1.67
CA ALA A 112 8.13 -5.04 1.59
C ALA A 112 9.09 -3.85 1.46
N SER A 113 8.61 -2.76 0.84
CA SER A 113 9.33 -1.49 0.90
C SER A 113 9.18 -0.87 2.29
N SER A 114 10.24 -0.27 2.80
CA SER A 114 10.16 0.52 4.02
C SER A 114 9.17 1.67 3.83
N SER A 115 8.26 1.80 4.77
CA SER A 115 7.31 2.88 4.84
C SER A 115 7.44 3.64 6.17
N LEU A 116 6.52 4.54 6.44
CA LEU A 116 6.50 5.26 7.71
C LEU A 116 6.18 4.31 8.87
N ALA A 117 6.54 4.69 10.08
CA ALA A 117 6.21 3.92 11.29
C ALA A 117 4.70 3.62 11.35
N GLY A 118 4.33 2.44 11.80
CA GLY A 118 2.96 1.94 11.86
C GLY A 118 2.38 1.39 10.54
N ASP A 119 2.85 1.85 9.38
CA ASP A 119 2.38 1.36 8.07
C ASP A 119 2.69 -0.13 7.90
N ASN A 120 3.91 -0.55 8.25
CA ASN A 120 4.36 -1.93 8.09
C ASN A 120 3.63 -2.90 9.02
N THR A 121 3.18 -2.44 10.19
CA THR A 121 2.30 -3.21 11.09
C THR A 121 1.01 -3.58 10.40
N SER A 122 0.33 -2.59 9.81
CA SER A 122 -0.92 -2.80 9.08
C SER A 122 -0.72 -3.68 7.84
N LEU A 123 0.37 -3.47 7.10
CA LEU A 123 0.74 -4.26 5.93
C LEU A 123 0.98 -5.73 6.30
N ALA A 124 1.69 -6.00 7.42
CA ALA A 124 1.93 -7.35 7.91
C ALA A 124 0.63 -8.09 8.27
N VAL A 125 -0.33 -7.38 8.88
CA VAL A 125 -1.66 -7.93 9.16
C VAL A 125 -2.35 -8.36 7.86
N GLY A 126 -2.28 -7.55 6.81
CA GLY A 126 -2.85 -7.88 5.50
C GLY A 126 -2.16 -9.07 4.83
N VAL A 127 -0.84 -9.18 4.93
CA VAL A 127 -0.07 -10.33 4.42
C VAL A 127 -0.47 -11.62 5.15
N SER A 128 -0.63 -11.58 6.48
CA SER A 128 -1.08 -12.74 7.24
C SER A 128 -2.54 -13.11 6.94
N LEU A 129 -3.40 -12.11 6.72
CA LEU A 129 -4.79 -12.34 6.32
C LEU A 129 -4.88 -13.00 4.93
N SER A 130 -3.98 -12.63 4.00
CA SER A 130 -3.92 -13.25 2.68
C SER A 130 -3.47 -14.71 2.75
N GLU A 131 -2.52 -15.02 3.65
CA GLU A 131 -2.09 -16.39 3.91
C GLU A 131 -3.29 -17.25 4.31
N ARG A 132 -4.05 -16.83 5.33
CA ARG A 132 -5.23 -17.56 5.80
C ARG A 132 -6.29 -17.74 4.71
N TYR A 133 -6.49 -16.72 3.87
CA TYR A 133 -7.42 -16.82 2.75
C TYR A 133 -7.00 -17.89 1.75
N PHE A 134 -5.73 -17.91 1.32
CA PHE A 134 -5.23 -18.91 0.35
C PHE A 134 -5.13 -20.30 0.95
N GLU A 135 -4.70 -20.46 2.21
CA GLU A 135 -4.76 -21.72 2.93
C GLU A 135 -6.18 -22.29 2.89
N SER A 136 -7.16 -21.46 3.28
CA SER A 136 -8.57 -21.87 3.31
C SER A 136 -9.10 -22.19 1.91
N MET A 137 -8.67 -21.50 0.87
CA MET A 137 -9.05 -21.83 -0.51
C MET A 137 -8.59 -23.24 -0.92
N PHE A 138 -7.32 -23.59 -0.63
CA PHE A 138 -6.78 -24.90 -0.95
C PHE A 138 -7.45 -26.01 -0.12
N LEU A 139 -7.55 -25.83 1.20
CA LEU A 139 -8.17 -26.79 2.10
C LEU A 139 -9.66 -27.00 1.84
N ASN A 140 -10.38 -26.00 1.31
CA ASN A 140 -11.77 -26.14 0.88
C ASN A 140 -11.91 -27.00 -0.40
N ILE A 141 -10.90 -27.02 -1.26
CA ILE A 141 -10.87 -27.91 -2.43
C ILE A 141 -10.57 -29.35 -1.98
N ASN A 142 -9.50 -29.52 -1.21
CA ASN A 142 -9.11 -30.80 -0.64
C ASN A 142 -8.30 -30.54 0.65
N LYS A 143 -8.67 -31.21 1.75
CA LYS A 143 -8.04 -31.08 3.07
C LYS A 143 -6.54 -31.47 3.10
N ASP A 144 -6.07 -32.21 2.11
CA ASP A 144 -4.67 -32.62 2.00
C ASP A 144 -3.81 -31.60 1.22
N LEU A 145 -4.41 -30.54 0.67
CA LEU A 145 -3.71 -29.50 -0.09
C LEU A 145 -3.12 -28.41 0.83
N ASP A 146 -2.20 -28.79 1.70
CA ASP A 146 -1.43 -27.87 2.56
C ASP A 146 -0.33 -27.17 1.73
N LEU A 147 -0.74 -26.33 0.77
CA LEU A 147 0.17 -25.61 -0.14
C LEU A 147 0.55 -24.22 0.34
N ILE A 148 -0.26 -23.60 1.17
CA ILE A 148 0.00 -22.30 1.79
C ILE A 148 -0.17 -22.45 3.29
N ASN A 149 0.94 -22.19 4.03
CA ASN A 149 1.00 -22.34 5.48
C ASN A 149 2.23 -21.58 6.03
N TYR A 150 2.42 -20.33 5.58
CA TYR A 150 3.58 -19.53 5.98
C TYR A 150 3.26 -18.61 7.16
N TYR A 151 4.29 -18.28 7.91
CA TYR A 151 4.23 -17.27 8.95
C TYR A 151 4.64 -15.90 8.40
N THR A 152 4.03 -14.84 8.97
CA THR A 152 4.42 -13.45 8.74
C THR A 152 5.08 -12.92 10.00
N TYR A 153 6.33 -12.50 9.87
CA TYR A 153 7.09 -11.84 10.92
C TYR A 153 7.21 -10.36 10.60
N VAL A 154 7.04 -9.51 11.60
CA VAL A 154 7.26 -8.08 11.46
C VAL A 154 8.11 -7.58 12.60
N LEU A 155 9.24 -6.94 12.27
CA LEU A 155 10.09 -6.28 13.25
C LEU A 155 9.50 -4.89 13.55
N LEU A 156 9.43 -4.55 14.83
CA LEU A 156 8.94 -3.27 15.32
C LEU A 156 10.03 -2.54 16.11
N THR A 157 10.07 -1.23 15.95
CA THR A 157 10.91 -0.31 16.70
C THR A 157 10.15 0.37 17.83
N ASN A 158 10.86 1.17 18.63
CA ASN A 158 10.25 2.03 19.64
C ASN A 158 9.28 3.06 19.06
N GLU A 159 9.46 3.45 17.80
CA GLU A 159 8.58 4.36 17.09
C GLU A 159 7.28 3.65 16.67
N ASP A 160 7.39 2.43 16.14
CA ASP A 160 6.24 1.66 15.63
C ASP A 160 5.21 1.36 16.73
N ILE A 161 5.64 1.09 17.97
CA ILE A 161 4.73 0.82 19.09
C ILE A 161 3.98 2.07 19.60
N GLN A 162 4.40 3.28 19.20
CA GLN A 162 3.72 4.53 19.56
C GLN A 162 2.72 4.98 18.51
N GLU A 163 2.72 4.36 17.32
CA GLU A 163 1.84 4.75 16.21
C GLU A 163 0.41 4.22 16.38
N GLY A 164 -0.58 5.14 16.32
CA GLY A 164 -1.99 4.80 16.49
C GLY A 164 -2.50 3.80 15.46
N ALA A 165 -2.09 3.93 14.19
CA ALA A 165 -2.47 3.00 13.13
C ALA A 165 -1.96 1.57 13.37
N GLY A 166 -0.80 1.42 14.02
CA GLY A 166 -0.28 0.12 14.46
C GLY A 166 -1.21 -0.58 15.44
N TYR A 167 -1.74 0.16 16.43
CA TYR A 167 -2.70 -0.40 17.37
C TYR A 167 -4.06 -0.73 16.74
N GLU A 168 -4.56 0.08 15.82
CA GLU A 168 -5.76 -0.25 15.05
C GLU A 168 -5.59 -1.58 14.31
N ALA A 169 -4.43 -1.81 13.71
CA ALA A 169 -4.11 -3.03 12.99
C ALA A 169 -3.93 -4.24 13.92
N MET A 170 -3.27 -4.08 15.07
CA MET A 170 -3.14 -5.14 16.09
C MET A 170 -4.50 -5.56 16.62
N ALA A 171 -5.39 -4.61 16.94
CA ALA A 171 -6.75 -4.91 17.38
C ALA A 171 -7.55 -5.69 16.31
N PHE A 172 -7.36 -5.37 15.03
CA PHE A 172 -7.95 -6.13 13.93
C PHE A 172 -7.35 -7.54 13.82
N ALA A 173 -6.02 -7.69 13.95
CA ALA A 173 -5.34 -8.97 13.89
C ALA A 173 -5.80 -9.93 15.00
N SER A 174 -5.97 -9.42 16.21
CA SER A 174 -6.53 -10.16 17.34
C SER A 174 -7.97 -10.61 17.09
N ASN A 175 -8.85 -9.69 16.68
CA ASN A 175 -10.24 -10.00 16.34
C ASN A 175 -10.35 -11.09 15.26
N GLN A 176 -9.43 -11.09 14.32
CA GLN A 176 -9.31 -12.11 13.27
C GLN A 176 -8.54 -13.37 13.71
N LYS A 177 -7.98 -13.41 14.91
CA LYS A 177 -7.16 -14.52 15.45
C LYS A 177 -6.06 -14.97 14.47
N LEU A 178 -5.25 -14.00 13.96
CA LEU A 178 -4.19 -14.30 13.00
C LEU A 178 -2.98 -14.95 13.68
N ASN A 179 -3.10 -16.23 14.00
CA ASN A 179 -2.11 -16.99 14.77
C ASN A 179 -0.76 -17.21 14.06
N LYS A 180 -0.69 -17.02 12.75
CA LYS A 180 0.57 -17.06 11.97
C LYS A 180 1.23 -15.68 11.81
N LEU A 181 0.74 -14.67 12.54
CA LEU A 181 1.35 -13.34 12.60
C LEU A 181 2.15 -13.20 13.90
N ILE A 182 3.44 -12.92 13.77
CA ILE A 182 4.38 -12.77 14.88
C ILE A 182 5.03 -11.39 14.81
N PHE A 183 4.72 -10.54 15.79
CA PHE A 183 5.39 -9.27 16.00
C PHE A 183 6.67 -9.50 16.82
N ILE A 184 7.76 -8.85 16.41
CA ILE A 184 9.05 -8.88 17.10
C ILE A 184 9.39 -7.44 17.45
N TYR A 185 9.31 -7.08 18.70
CA TYR A 185 9.62 -5.73 19.16
C TYR A 185 11.04 -5.65 19.68
N ASP A 186 11.87 -4.85 18.99
CA ASP A 186 13.21 -4.47 19.47
C ASP A 186 13.07 -3.42 20.57
N ASN A 187 12.90 -3.90 21.81
CA ASN A 187 12.76 -3.06 22.99
C ASN A 187 14.13 -2.56 23.48
N SER A 188 14.64 -1.56 22.81
CA SER A 188 15.92 -0.90 23.16
C SER A 188 15.74 0.34 24.04
N GLY A 189 14.53 0.86 24.18
CA GLY A 189 14.19 2.01 25.01
C GLY A 189 14.75 3.37 24.56
N ILE A 190 15.42 3.45 23.41
CA ILE A 190 16.05 4.66 22.88
C ILE A 190 15.46 5.01 21.51
N SER A 191 15.09 6.27 21.32
CA SER A 191 14.72 6.88 20.05
C SER A 191 15.72 7.99 19.67
N SER A 192 15.47 8.67 18.55
CA SER A 192 16.29 9.79 18.11
C SER A 192 16.40 10.92 19.15
N ASP A 193 15.35 11.13 19.93
CA ASP A 193 15.27 12.18 20.96
C ASP A 193 15.73 11.73 22.35
N GLY A 194 16.09 10.47 22.50
CA GLY A 194 16.58 9.87 23.73
C GLY A 194 15.69 8.77 24.30
N ASN A 195 15.64 8.64 25.62
CA ASN A 195 14.88 7.57 26.27
C ASN A 195 13.37 7.77 26.07
N ILE A 196 12.71 6.71 25.55
CA ILE A 196 11.27 6.73 25.25
C ILE A 196 10.37 6.79 26.49
N SER A 197 10.88 6.53 27.69
CA SER A 197 10.10 6.66 28.93
C SER A 197 9.53 8.06 29.16
N LYS A 198 10.01 9.06 28.40
CA LYS A 198 9.47 10.42 28.42
C LYS A 198 8.19 10.58 27.58
N THR A 199 7.97 9.70 26.60
CA THR A 199 6.86 9.77 25.66
C THR A 199 5.97 8.53 25.68
N TYR A 200 6.48 7.42 26.19
CA TYR A 200 5.80 6.15 26.25
C TYR A 200 5.92 5.55 27.67
N THR A 201 4.84 5.63 28.44
CA THR A 201 4.76 5.18 29.84
C THR A 201 3.71 4.08 30.03
N GLU A 202 3.17 3.56 28.96
CA GLU A 202 2.17 2.49 28.98
C GLU A 202 2.79 1.17 29.40
N ASP A 203 2.02 0.34 30.09
CA ASP A 203 2.32 -1.06 30.29
C ASP A 203 1.92 -1.84 29.02
N LEU A 204 2.90 -2.07 28.15
CA LEU A 204 2.68 -2.72 26.86
C LEU A 204 2.15 -4.14 27.00
N GLU A 205 2.64 -4.91 28.00
CA GLU A 205 2.21 -6.29 28.23
C GLU A 205 0.73 -6.34 28.62
N THR A 206 0.31 -5.53 29.58
CA THR A 206 -1.10 -5.42 29.97
C THR A 206 -1.98 -4.99 28.80
N ARG A 207 -1.51 -4.07 27.96
CA ARG A 207 -2.25 -3.64 26.78
C ARG A 207 -2.40 -4.75 25.74
N LEU A 208 -1.36 -5.53 25.51
CA LEU A 208 -1.38 -6.67 24.58
C LEU A 208 -2.23 -7.83 25.12
N ASP A 209 -2.20 -8.08 26.42
CA ASP A 209 -3.07 -9.04 27.09
C ASP A 209 -4.55 -8.66 26.90
N ALA A 210 -4.89 -7.38 27.01
CA ALA A 210 -6.25 -6.89 26.76
C ALA A 210 -6.71 -7.06 25.29
N LEU A 211 -5.78 -7.26 24.39
CA LEU A 211 -6.02 -7.61 22.98
C LEU A 211 -5.93 -9.12 22.72
N ASP A 212 -5.86 -9.97 23.73
CA ASP A 212 -5.70 -11.43 23.62
C ASP A 212 -4.45 -11.88 22.84
N PHE A 213 -3.37 -11.09 22.86
CA PHE A 213 -2.10 -11.50 22.24
C PHE A 213 -1.37 -12.52 23.11
N ASN A 214 -0.67 -13.46 22.47
CA ASN A 214 0.31 -14.29 23.13
C ASN A 214 1.63 -13.50 23.29
N VAL A 215 1.90 -12.99 24.50
CA VAL A 215 3.06 -12.15 24.79
C VAL A 215 4.22 -13.00 25.32
N ILE A 216 5.40 -12.87 24.72
CA ILE A 216 6.61 -13.61 25.08
C ILE A 216 7.77 -12.63 25.28
N ASN A 217 8.41 -12.71 26.45
CA ASN A 217 9.54 -11.85 26.80
C ASN A 217 10.88 -12.56 26.61
N VAL A 218 11.76 -11.97 25.80
CA VAL A 218 13.18 -12.32 25.68
C VAL A 218 13.99 -11.40 26.58
N LYS A 219 14.62 -11.93 27.60
CA LYS A 219 15.35 -11.13 28.61
C LYS A 219 16.65 -10.53 28.09
N ASN A 220 17.30 -11.18 27.13
CA ASN A 220 18.59 -10.76 26.59
C ASN A 220 18.59 -10.93 25.06
N GLY A 221 18.39 -9.83 24.35
CA GLY A 221 18.38 -9.78 22.88
C GLY A 221 19.74 -10.04 22.24
N ASN A 222 20.84 -9.99 23.00
CA ASN A 222 22.16 -10.42 22.52
C ASN A 222 22.36 -11.96 22.58
N ASN A 223 21.34 -12.72 23.04
CA ASN A 223 21.35 -14.17 23.05
C ASN A 223 20.42 -14.72 21.96
N PRO A 224 20.94 -15.09 20.76
CA PRO A 224 20.11 -15.59 19.66
C PRO A 224 19.29 -16.83 20.00
N LYS A 225 19.78 -17.65 20.96
CA LYS A 225 19.06 -18.86 21.38
C LYS A 225 17.76 -18.53 22.13
N GLN A 226 17.78 -17.49 22.99
CA GLN A 226 16.55 -17.03 23.66
C GLN A 226 15.53 -16.49 22.65
N ILE A 227 16.00 -15.75 21.63
CA ILE A 227 15.15 -15.24 20.56
C ILE A 227 14.54 -16.40 19.76
N GLU A 228 15.36 -17.36 19.35
CA GLU A 228 14.91 -18.56 18.64
C GLU A 228 13.84 -19.33 19.40
N ASP A 229 14.07 -19.59 20.71
CA ASP A 229 13.15 -20.34 21.55
C ASP A 229 11.81 -19.58 21.68
N ALA A 230 11.84 -18.27 21.91
CA ALA A 230 10.65 -17.43 21.96
C ALA A 230 9.85 -17.45 20.64
N LEU A 231 10.53 -17.34 19.49
CA LEU A 231 9.89 -17.40 18.18
C LEU A 231 9.28 -18.78 17.87
N LYS A 232 9.92 -19.85 18.32
CA LYS A 232 9.38 -21.22 18.22
C LYS A 232 8.17 -21.42 19.13
N ASP A 233 8.17 -20.80 20.31
CA ASP A 233 7.01 -20.84 21.21
C ASP A 233 5.85 -20.02 20.67
N ALA A 234 6.12 -18.88 20.05
CA ALA A 234 5.12 -18.05 19.37
C ALA A 234 4.32 -18.84 18.31
N LYS A 235 4.97 -19.74 17.57
CA LYS A 235 4.32 -20.61 16.55
C LYS A 235 3.30 -21.61 17.12
N LYS A 236 3.23 -21.78 18.44
CA LYS A 236 2.32 -22.74 19.08
C LYS A 236 1.00 -22.11 19.51
N SER A 237 0.89 -20.80 19.40
CA SER A 237 -0.29 -20.05 19.84
C SER A 237 -1.42 -20.11 18.81
N ASP A 238 -2.65 -20.10 19.30
CA ASP A 238 -3.86 -19.95 18.50
C ASP A 238 -4.24 -18.47 18.26
N MET A 239 -3.46 -17.54 18.86
CA MET A 239 -3.63 -16.11 18.75
C MET A 239 -2.38 -15.47 18.12
N PRO A 240 -2.45 -14.27 17.57
CA PRO A 240 -1.24 -13.56 17.13
C PRO A 240 -0.27 -13.40 18.29
N SER A 241 1.02 -13.51 18.02
CA SER A 241 2.06 -13.46 19.04
C SER A 241 2.83 -12.16 19.00
N PHE A 242 3.29 -11.71 20.18
CA PHE A 242 4.11 -10.53 20.33
C PHE A 242 5.36 -10.87 21.17
N VAL A 243 6.51 -10.86 20.52
CA VAL A 243 7.81 -11.21 21.14
C VAL A 243 8.56 -9.92 21.48
N ILE A 244 8.67 -9.61 22.77
CA ILE A 244 9.40 -8.44 23.26
C ILE A 244 10.86 -8.84 23.46
N VAL A 245 11.76 -8.28 22.63
CA VAL A 245 13.20 -8.57 22.72
C VAL A 245 13.88 -7.42 23.43
N ASN A 246 14.24 -7.62 24.70
CA ASN A 246 14.90 -6.59 25.50
C ASN A 246 16.37 -6.46 25.09
N ASN A 247 16.70 -5.31 24.53
CA ASN A 247 18.02 -4.98 23.99
C ASN A 247 18.66 -3.80 24.72
N GLU A 248 19.98 -3.80 24.77
CA GLU A 248 20.78 -2.63 25.06
C GLU A 248 21.12 -1.93 23.72
N PHE A 249 20.66 -0.68 23.55
CA PHE A 249 20.87 0.05 22.30
C PHE A 249 22.34 0.39 22.11
N GLY A 250 22.93 -0.09 21.00
CA GLY A 250 24.35 0.12 20.75
C GLY A 250 25.28 -0.72 21.66
N TYR A 251 24.85 -1.92 22.07
CA TYR A 251 25.63 -2.81 22.93
C TYR A 251 27.07 -2.99 22.45
N GLY A 252 28.02 -2.72 23.34
CA GLY A 252 29.46 -2.81 23.07
C GLY A 252 30.07 -1.55 22.44
N LEU A 253 29.27 -0.48 22.17
CA LEU A 253 29.79 0.82 21.75
C LEU A 253 30.06 1.73 22.95
N GLU A 254 31.01 2.67 22.80
CA GLU A 254 31.35 3.65 23.83
C GLU A 254 30.14 4.47 24.30
N ASN A 255 29.23 4.81 23.37
CA ASN A 255 28.03 5.58 23.64
C ASN A 255 26.77 4.71 23.68
N SER A 256 26.84 3.47 24.20
CA SER A 256 25.65 2.61 24.34
C SER A 256 24.52 3.28 25.16
N ASN A 257 23.29 2.87 24.93
CA ASN A 257 22.07 3.43 25.56
C ASN A 257 21.92 4.96 25.40
N SER A 258 22.45 5.50 24.31
CA SER A 258 22.43 6.94 24.00
C SER A 258 21.86 7.19 22.61
N PRO A 259 21.14 8.32 22.40
CA PRO A 259 20.74 8.73 21.05
C PRO A 259 21.93 9.05 20.14
N ARG A 260 23.15 9.16 20.67
CA ARG A 260 24.36 9.36 19.86
C ARG A 260 24.68 8.20 18.92
N VAL A 261 24.20 6.99 19.21
CA VAL A 261 24.36 5.83 18.30
C VAL A 261 23.10 5.60 17.44
N TYR A 262 22.17 6.55 17.48
CA TYR A 262 21.01 6.61 16.61
C TYR A 262 21.32 7.52 15.40
N GLY A 263 21.62 6.90 14.25
CA GLY A 263 21.89 7.65 13.00
C GLY A 263 23.29 8.29 12.88
N SER A 264 24.13 8.21 13.91
CA SER A 264 25.53 8.68 13.85
C SER A 264 26.48 7.49 13.67
N LEU A 265 27.44 7.64 12.79
CA LEU A 265 28.48 6.63 12.59
C LEU A 265 29.39 6.54 13.83
N ILE A 266 29.92 5.34 14.05
CA ILE A 266 31.04 5.15 14.98
C ILE A 266 32.34 5.61 14.32
N SER A 267 33.34 6.00 15.08
CA SER A 267 34.64 6.38 14.54
C SER A 267 35.37 5.18 13.93
N ASN A 268 36.24 5.44 12.94
CA ASN A 268 37.08 4.38 12.37
C ASN A 268 37.96 3.69 13.41
N GLU A 269 38.43 4.44 14.42
CA GLU A 269 39.21 3.88 15.53
C GLU A 269 38.37 2.93 16.36
N GLU A 270 37.12 3.32 16.71
CA GLU A 270 36.19 2.46 17.45
C GLU A 270 35.85 1.20 16.65
N LEU A 271 35.57 1.32 15.34
CA LEU A 271 35.30 0.16 14.49
C LEU A 271 36.48 -0.82 14.42
N VAL A 272 37.70 -0.32 14.27
CA VAL A 272 38.91 -1.16 14.26
C VAL A 272 39.11 -1.85 15.60
N ASN A 273 38.92 -1.14 16.71
CA ASN A 273 39.00 -1.70 18.05
C ASN A 273 37.97 -2.81 18.28
N LEU A 274 36.71 -2.61 17.89
CA LEU A 274 35.65 -3.62 17.95
C LEU A 274 35.99 -4.88 17.14
N LYS A 275 36.56 -4.71 15.93
CA LYS A 275 37.06 -5.85 15.13
C LYS A 275 38.15 -6.61 15.84
N ILE A 276 39.15 -5.93 16.44
CA ILE A 276 40.27 -6.53 17.18
C ILE A 276 39.76 -7.30 18.41
N GLU A 277 38.89 -6.69 19.23
CA GLU A 277 38.31 -7.31 20.43
C GLU A 277 37.47 -8.55 20.06
N SER A 278 36.77 -8.50 18.93
CA SER A 278 36.00 -9.62 18.39
C SER A 278 36.87 -10.67 17.70
N LYS A 279 38.20 -10.49 17.64
CA LYS A 279 39.15 -11.34 16.89
C LYS A 279 38.76 -11.47 15.41
N TYR A 280 38.24 -10.38 14.83
CA TYR A 280 37.80 -10.28 13.43
C TYR A 280 38.86 -9.51 12.63
N PRO A 281 39.07 -9.83 11.33
CA PRO A 281 40.00 -9.08 10.47
C PRO A 281 39.62 -7.61 10.38
N THR A 282 40.61 -6.74 10.42
CA THR A 282 40.42 -5.26 10.36
C THR A 282 40.20 -4.73 8.95
N GLU A 283 40.48 -5.54 7.93
CA GLU A 283 40.23 -5.20 6.54
C GLU A 283 38.75 -4.83 6.30
N SER A 284 38.52 -3.74 5.58
CA SER A 284 37.18 -3.30 5.21
C SER A 284 36.60 -4.23 4.15
N PHE A 285 35.30 -4.55 4.28
CA PHE A 285 34.58 -5.51 3.43
C PHE A 285 35.21 -6.91 3.39
N TYR A 286 35.88 -7.32 4.47
CA TYR A 286 36.36 -8.69 4.58
C TYR A 286 35.19 -9.66 4.58
N VAL A 287 35.23 -10.64 3.68
CA VAL A 287 34.23 -11.73 3.58
C VAL A 287 34.91 -13.06 3.91
N ASN A 288 34.37 -13.75 4.88
CA ASN A 288 34.75 -15.14 5.17
C ASN A 288 33.82 -16.08 4.40
N GLU A 289 34.32 -16.66 3.31
CA GLU A 289 33.57 -17.56 2.44
C GLU A 289 33.14 -18.86 3.15
N ASP A 290 33.91 -19.32 4.14
CA ASP A 290 33.51 -20.50 4.93
C ASP A 290 32.29 -20.17 5.81
N VAL A 291 32.23 -18.98 6.39
CA VAL A 291 31.09 -18.49 7.16
C VAL A 291 29.85 -18.34 6.26
N LYS A 292 30.02 -17.75 5.09
CA LYS A 292 28.93 -17.59 4.10
C LYS A 292 28.36 -18.94 3.69
N ARG A 293 29.23 -19.87 3.33
CA ARG A 293 28.84 -21.24 2.96
C ARG A 293 28.13 -21.96 4.11
N GLU A 294 28.65 -21.87 5.32
CA GLU A 294 28.07 -22.55 6.48
C GLU A 294 26.70 -21.99 6.84
N PHE A 295 26.52 -20.66 6.84
CA PHE A 295 25.22 -20.07 7.14
C PHE A 295 24.16 -20.45 6.08
N ASN A 296 24.53 -20.43 4.81
CA ASN A 296 23.65 -20.90 3.74
C ASN A 296 23.32 -22.41 3.89
N ASN A 297 24.31 -23.24 4.26
CA ASN A 297 24.09 -24.66 4.51
C ASN A 297 23.12 -24.92 5.67
N ILE A 298 23.23 -24.17 6.78
CA ILE A 298 22.30 -24.27 7.92
C ILE A 298 20.86 -24.04 7.44
N ILE A 299 20.64 -22.99 6.66
CA ILE A 299 19.30 -22.64 6.12
C ILE A 299 18.78 -23.74 5.20
N ASN A 300 19.59 -24.16 4.21
CA ASN A 300 19.19 -25.14 3.21
C ASN A 300 18.94 -26.52 3.81
N ALA A 301 19.80 -27.01 4.69
CA ALA A 301 19.65 -28.32 5.35
C ALA A 301 18.35 -28.40 6.17
N ARG A 302 17.97 -27.30 6.84
CA ARG A 302 16.69 -27.21 7.56
C ARG A 302 15.51 -27.26 6.61
N MET A 303 15.59 -26.58 5.47
CA MET A 303 14.48 -26.48 4.52
C MET A 303 14.31 -27.69 3.62
N GLU A 304 15.35 -28.45 3.35
CA GLU A 304 15.34 -29.54 2.36
C GLU A 304 14.19 -30.53 2.57
N LYS A 305 14.03 -31.04 3.80
CA LYS A 305 12.96 -32.00 4.10
C LYS A 305 11.56 -31.38 3.97
N GLN A 306 11.40 -30.15 4.43
CA GLN A 306 10.11 -29.44 4.40
C GLN A 306 9.73 -29.11 2.95
N PHE A 307 10.67 -28.60 2.16
CA PHE A 307 10.46 -28.29 0.77
C PHE A 307 10.13 -29.53 -0.07
N ASN A 308 10.85 -30.63 0.14
CA ASN A 308 10.57 -31.90 -0.59
C ASN A 308 9.17 -32.44 -0.26
N LYS A 309 8.71 -32.34 1.00
CA LYS A 309 7.33 -32.68 1.36
C LYS A 309 6.32 -31.79 0.66
N TRP A 310 6.53 -30.50 0.71
CA TRP A 310 5.67 -29.51 0.05
C TRP A 310 5.64 -29.72 -1.47
N LYS A 311 6.81 -29.90 -2.08
CA LYS A 311 6.96 -30.10 -3.53
C LYS A 311 6.17 -31.32 -4.03
N LYS A 312 6.13 -32.38 -3.25
CA LYS A 312 5.31 -33.55 -3.57
C LYS A 312 3.82 -33.19 -3.63
N ILE A 313 3.30 -32.48 -2.62
CA ILE A 313 1.89 -32.04 -2.61
C ILE A 313 1.61 -31.09 -3.79
N TYR A 314 2.53 -30.20 -4.08
CA TYR A 314 2.44 -29.25 -5.20
C TYR A 314 2.39 -29.97 -6.56
N ASP A 315 3.27 -30.95 -6.80
CA ASP A 315 3.30 -31.71 -8.06
C ASP A 315 2.04 -32.60 -8.21
N GLU A 316 1.56 -33.20 -7.13
CA GLU A 316 0.30 -33.95 -7.11
C GLU A 316 -0.90 -33.01 -7.40
N ALA A 317 -0.92 -31.82 -6.82
CA ALA A 317 -1.95 -30.81 -7.07
C ALA A 317 -2.00 -30.38 -8.55
N LEU A 318 -0.86 -30.10 -9.15
CA LEU A 318 -0.77 -29.76 -10.58
C LEU A 318 -1.20 -30.93 -11.49
N ALA A 319 -0.88 -32.16 -11.11
CA ALA A 319 -1.24 -33.36 -11.87
C ALA A 319 -2.76 -33.59 -11.94
N THR A 320 -3.54 -33.04 -10.99
CA THR A 320 -5.02 -33.11 -11.02
C THR A 320 -5.62 -32.33 -12.20
N LYS A 321 -4.92 -31.34 -12.73
CA LYS A 321 -5.40 -30.37 -13.74
C LYS A 321 -6.68 -29.62 -13.34
N ASP A 322 -6.95 -29.53 -12.04
CA ASP A 322 -8.07 -28.72 -11.53
C ASP A 322 -7.83 -27.23 -11.82
N SER A 323 -8.76 -26.61 -12.52
CA SER A 323 -8.63 -25.23 -12.94
C SER A 323 -8.62 -24.24 -11.75
N ASN A 324 -9.28 -24.55 -10.63
CA ASN A 324 -9.27 -23.71 -9.45
C ASN A 324 -7.88 -23.72 -8.82
N ILE A 325 -7.27 -24.88 -8.65
CA ILE A 325 -5.91 -25.03 -8.12
C ILE A 325 -4.91 -24.29 -9.01
N ILE A 326 -4.97 -24.53 -10.32
CA ILE A 326 -4.06 -23.89 -11.30
C ILE A 326 -4.21 -22.36 -11.26
N ASN A 327 -5.43 -21.83 -11.18
CA ASN A 327 -5.67 -20.39 -11.12
C ASN A 327 -5.10 -19.76 -9.84
N ILE A 328 -5.22 -20.42 -8.68
CA ILE A 328 -4.64 -19.94 -7.42
C ILE A 328 -3.10 -19.91 -7.54
N ILE A 329 -2.50 -21.00 -8.02
CA ILE A 329 -1.04 -21.11 -8.19
C ILE A 329 -0.54 -20.05 -9.17
N ASN A 330 -1.17 -19.88 -10.33
CA ASN A 330 -0.79 -18.86 -11.31
C ASN A 330 -0.90 -17.42 -10.74
N LEU A 331 -1.91 -17.14 -9.92
CA LEU A 331 -2.00 -15.86 -9.24
C LEU A 331 -0.81 -15.65 -8.28
N LEU A 332 -0.51 -16.64 -7.44
CA LEU A 332 0.55 -16.53 -6.42
C LEU A 332 1.96 -16.45 -7.05
N GLU A 333 2.24 -17.23 -8.08
CA GLU A 333 3.55 -17.29 -8.72
C GLU A 333 3.77 -16.17 -9.74
N LYS A 334 2.80 -15.94 -10.62
CA LYS A 334 2.93 -15.06 -11.77
C LYS A 334 2.13 -13.76 -11.66
N GLY A 335 1.24 -13.66 -10.65
CA GLY A 335 0.32 -12.53 -10.51
C GLY A 335 -0.72 -12.47 -11.64
N GLU A 336 -1.08 -13.62 -12.22
CA GLU A 336 -2.08 -13.72 -13.27
C GLU A 336 -3.48 -13.50 -12.68
N PHE A 337 -4.10 -12.41 -13.07
CA PHE A 337 -5.47 -12.05 -12.70
C PHE A 337 -6.31 -11.99 -13.99
N ASN A 338 -6.89 -13.13 -14.35
CA ASN A 338 -7.60 -13.28 -15.61
C ASN A 338 -9.10 -13.06 -15.42
N VAL A 339 -9.55 -11.83 -15.65
CA VAL A 339 -10.96 -11.46 -15.67
C VAL A 339 -11.30 -10.79 -17.00
N GLU A 340 -12.14 -11.44 -17.79
CA GLU A 340 -12.64 -10.85 -19.02
C GLU A 340 -13.67 -9.75 -18.68
N PHE A 341 -13.27 -8.51 -18.92
CA PHE A 341 -14.12 -7.34 -18.77
C PHE A 341 -13.73 -6.29 -19.83
N ASP A 342 -14.68 -5.98 -20.71
CA ASP A 342 -14.50 -5.00 -21.79
C ASP A 342 -15.68 -4.03 -21.77
N SER A 343 -15.39 -2.76 -21.48
CA SER A 343 -16.38 -1.70 -21.35
C SER A 343 -17.19 -1.45 -22.63
N THR A 344 -16.65 -1.80 -23.80
CA THR A 344 -17.36 -1.62 -25.07
C THR A 344 -18.60 -2.49 -25.19
N ASN A 345 -18.68 -3.59 -24.42
CA ASN A 345 -19.81 -4.52 -24.40
C ASN A 345 -20.94 -4.08 -23.45
N TYR A 346 -20.77 -3.01 -22.68
CA TYR A 346 -21.66 -2.65 -21.58
C TYR A 346 -22.11 -1.18 -21.63
N GLN A 347 -22.35 -0.63 -22.81
CA GLN A 347 -22.85 0.74 -22.95
C GLN A 347 -24.29 0.84 -22.42
N ILE A 348 -24.49 1.68 -21.42
CA ILE A 348 -25.81 1.97 -20.83
C ILE A 348 -26.42 3.19 -21.52
N ASN A 349 -27.74 3.19 -21.70
CA ASN A 349 -28.45 4.26 -22.42
C ASN A 349 -28.92 5.37 -21.47
N GLU A 350 -29.30 6.52 -22.05
CA GLU A 350 -29.71 7.75 -21.37
C GLU A 350 -30.95 7.63 -20.46
N LYS A 351 -31.73 6.55 -20.56
CA LYS A 351 -32.90 6.32 -19.69
C LYS A 351 -32.55 5.85 -18.28
N TYR A 352 -31.31 5.41 -18.09
CA TYR A 352 -30.83 4.97 -16.78
C TYR A 352 -30.47 6.19 -15.93
N CYS A 353 -30.98 6.21 -14.71
CA CYS A 353 -30.72 7.27 -13.74
C CYS A 353 -30.50 6.66 -12.33
N GLU A 354 -29.33 6.84 -11.78
CA GLU A 354 -28.97 6.35 -10.46
C GLU A 354 -27.79 7.15 -9.87
N ASP A 355 -27.58 7.07 -8.56
CA ASP A 355 -26.35 7.59 -7.95
C ASP A 355 -25.14 6.72 -8.33
N GLU A 356 -23.95 7.34 -8.38
CA GLU A 356 -22.73 6.65 -8.79
C GLU A 356 -22.33 5.53 -7.81
N LEU A 357 -22.63 5.66 -6.52
CA LEU A 357 -22.33 4.66 -5.50
C LEU A 357 -23.11 3.37 -5.76
N SER A 358 -24.40 3.48 -6.09
CA SER A 358 -25.23 2.33 -6.48
C SER A 358 -24.79 1.73 -7.81
N SER A 359 -24.44 2.58 -8.78
CA SER A 359 -23.90 2.17 -10.07
C SER A 359 -22.59 1.41 -9.91
N ASN A 360 -21.68 1.92 -9.07
CA ASN A 360 -20.42 1.26 -8.74
C ASN A 360 -20.65 -0.11 -8.08
N GLN A 361 -21.56 -0.20 -7.10
CA GLN A 361 -21.92 -1.48 -6.47
C GLN A 361 -22.36 -2.52 -7.51
N LYS A 362 -23.19 -2.12 -8.49
CA LYS A 362 -23.63 -3.03 -9.56
C LYS A 362 -22.45 -3.53 -10.40
N VAL A 363 -21.53 -2.64 -10.78
CA VAL A 363 -20.34 -3.02 -11.56
C VAL A 363 -19.43 -3.95 -10.76
N MET A 364 -19.15 -3.64 -9.51
CA MET A 364 -18.37 -4.52 -8.62
C MET A 364 -19.00 -5.92 -8.49
N ASN A 365 -20.33 -5.98 -8.31
CA ASN A 365 -21.07 -7.23 -8.18
C ASN A 365 -21.25 -7.98 -9.51
N PHE A 366 -21.02 -7.34 -10.64
CA PHE A 366 -20.90 -7.99 -11.95
C PHE A 366 -19.52 -8.62 -12.15
N ILE A 367 -18.46 -8.01 -11.58
CA ILE A 367 -17.08 -8.50 -11.65
C ILE A 367 -16.85 -9.65 -10.64
N ALA A 368 -17.35 -9.52 -9.42
CA ALA A 368 -17.06 -10.42 -8.31
C ALA A 368 -17.32 -11.92 -8.58
N PRO A 369 -18.38 -12.35 -9.31
CA PRO A 369 -18.60 -13.76 -9.64
C PRO A 369 -17.57 -14.34 -10.61
N LYS A 370 -16.85 -13.50 -11.35
CA LYS A 370 -15.88 -13.94 -12.37
C LYS A 370 -14.54 -14.37 -11.77
N THR A 371 -14.28 -14.03 -10.53
CA THR A 371 -13.02 -14.34 -9.84
C THR A 371 -13.22 -14.41 -8.33
N LYS A 372 -12.42 -15.26 -7.66
CA LYS A 372 -12.31 -15.30 -6.21
C LYS A 372 -11.20 -14.36 -5.67
N PHE A 373 -10.45 -13.72 -6.55
CA PHE A 373 -9.27 -12.92 -6.20
C PHE A 373 -9.57 -11.42 -6.11
N PHE A 374 -10.85 -11.05 -6.09
CA PHE A 374 -11.36 -9.69 -5.90
C PHE A 374 -12.11 -9.61 -4.58
N MET A 375 -11.60 -8.80 -3.65
CA MET A 375 -12.11 -8.70 -2.27
C MET A 375 -11.78 -7.35 -1.66
N GLY A 376 -12.41 -7.01 -0.56
CA GLY A 376 -12.10 -5.78 0.15
C GLY A 376 -13.12 -5.44 1.22
N GLY A 377 -13.12 -4.20 1.68
CA GLY A 377 -13.98 -3.84 2.79
C GLY A 377 -14.19 -2.35 2.99
N SER A 378 -14.66 -2.02 4.18
CA SER A 378 -15.07 -0.66 4.53
C SER A 378 -14.76 -0.31 5.97
N ALA A 379 -14.41 0.96 6.19
CA ALA A 379 -14.30 1.54 7.53
C ALA A 379 -15.69 2.08 7.98
N ASP A 380 -16.60 1.15 8.33
CA ASP A 380 -17.97 1.46 8.78
C ASP A 380 -18.75 2.37 7.79
N ALA A 381 -18.58 2.11 6.48
CA ALA A 381 -19.18 2.90 5.41
C ALA A 381 -19.88 2.07 4.32
N PHE A 382 -20.17 0.78 4.56
CA PHE A 382 -20.88 -0.06 3.59
C PHE A 382 -22.24 0.51 3.19
N LYS A 383 -22.95 1.11 4.13
CA LYS A 383 -24.25 1.75 3.86
C LYS A 383 -24.08 3.03 3.03
N ASP A 384 -23.06 3.83 3.33
CA ASP A 384 -22.88 5.14 2.75
C ASP A 384 -22.21 5.07 1.38
N VAL A 385 -21.16 4.25 1.22
CA VAL A 385 -20.38 4.14 -0.02
C VAL A 385 -20.82 2.97 -0.90
N LYS A 386 -21.58 2.02 -0.34
CA LYS A 386 -22.13 0.85 -1.04
C LYS A 386 -21.08 -0.07 -1.70
N ALA A 387 -19.80 0.04 -1.31
CA ALA A 387 -18.73 -0.79 -1.84
C ALA A 387 -18.71 -2.16 -1.14
N ILE A 388 -19.69 -3.01 -1.44
CA ILE A 388 -19.89 -4.34 -0.85
C ILE A 388 -20.24 -5.37 -1.94
N LEU A 389 -19.70 -6.58 -1.81
CA LEU A 389 -20.01 -7.73 -2.65
C LEU A 389 -21.25 -8.44 -2.07
N THR A 390 -22.41 -8.14 -2.62
CA THR A 390 -23.74 -8.49 -2.01
C THR A 390 -24.04 -9.98 -1.93
N LYS A 391 -23.31 -10.82 -2.68
CA LYS A 391 -23.48 -12.29 -2.70
C LYS A 391 -22.38 -13.01 -1.93
N ASP A 392 -21.46 -12.26 -1.32
CA ASP A 392 -20.35 -12.80 -0.55
C ASP A 392 -20.54 -12.51 0.94
N SER A 393 -20.05 -13.43 1.78
CA SER A 393 -20.05 -13.30 3.23
C SER A 393 -19.00 -12.31 3.72
N LEU A 394 -19.10 -11.97 5.00
CA LEU A 394 -18.06 -11.27 5.73
C LEU A 394 -16.89 -12.22 6.03
N MET A 395 -15.66 -11.72 5.85
CA MET A 395 -14.47 -12.43 6.28
C MET A 395 -14.34 -12.34 7.79
N THR A 396 -14.42 -13.48 8.44
CA THR A 396 -14.23 -13.61 9.89
C THR A 396 -13.25 -14.75 10.18
N ASN A 397 -12.92 -14.96 11.46
CA ASN A 397 -12.14 -16.13 11.86
C ASN A 397 -12.86 -17.45 11.54
N GLU A 398 -14.20 -17.47 11.66
CA GLU A 398 -15.04 -18.65 11.38
C GLU A 398 -15.32 -18.83 9.88
N ASP A 399 -15.34 -17.74 9.11
CA ASP A 399 -15.52 -17.75 7.64
C ASP A 399 -14.36 -17.01 6.94
N PRO A 400 -13.19 -17.63 6.83
CA PRO A 400 -12.01 -17.02 6.22
C PRO A 400 -12.12 -16.86 4.70
N LEU A 401 -13.14 -17.46 4.07
CA LEU A 401 -13.40 -17.34 2.63
C LEU A 401 -14.33 -16.20 2.26
N GLY A 402 -14.88 -15.49 3.23
CA GLY A 402 -15.62 -14.26 3.02
C GLY A 402 -14.77 -13.22 2.29
N ARG A 403 -15.39 -12.43 1.40
CA ARG A 403 -14.68 -11.43 0.58
C ARG A 403 -15.03 -9.99 0.93
N ASN A 404 -15.92 -9.79 1.88
CA ASN A 404 -16.19 -8.48 2.48
C ASN A 404 -15.51 -8.39 3.84
N ILE A 405 -14.84 -7.27 4.13
CA ILE A 405 -14.11 -7.06 5.39
C ILE A 405 -14.68 -5.84 6.10
N GLU A 406 -15.13 -6.03 7.34
CA GLU A 406 -15.53 -4.93 8.23
C GLU A 406 -14.33 -4.50 9.07
N PHE A 407 -13.80 -3.30 8.80
CA PHE A 407 -12.65 -2.76 9.55
C PHE A 407 -13.08 -1.96 10.79
N GLY A 408 -14.33 -1.48 10.86
CA GLY A 408 -14.75 -0.47 11.82
C GLY A 408 -14.14 0.90 11.50
N LYS A 409 -14.22 1.87 12.41
CA LYS A 409 -13.66 3.23 12.22
C LYS A 409 -12.12 3.24 12.34
N LYS A 410 -11.46 2.53 11.44
CA LYS A 410 -10.00 2.34 11.40
C LYS A 410 -9.48 2.61 9.98
N GLU A 411 -9.72 3.80 9.45
CA GLU A 411 -9.43 4.16 8.07
C GLU A 411 -7.94 3.97 7.74
N SER A 412 -7.05 4.34 8.67
CA SER A 412 -5.60 4.20 8.52
C SER A 412 -5.19 2.73 8.41
N ALA A 413 -5.52 1.92 9.40
CA ALA A 413 -5.19 0.49 9.39
C ALA A 413 -5.86 -0.24 8.23
N MET A 414 -7.11 0.07 7.89
CA MET A 414 -7.81 -0.48 6.73
C MET A 414 -6.96 -0.33 5.45
N ALA A 415 -6.45 0.87 5.19
CA ALA A 415 -5.63 1.13 4.02
C ALA A 415 -4.36 0.27 4.00
N GLY A 416 -3.66 0.18 5.13
CA GLY A 416 -2.44 -0.63 5.24
C GLY A 416 -2.71 -2.14 5.16
N ILE A 417 -3.79 -2.63 5.76
CA ILE A 417 -4.18 -4.05 5.70
C ILE A 417 -4.52 -4.46 4.26
N VAL A 418 -5.26 -3.61 3.54
CA VAL A 418 -5.61 -3.87 2.14
C VAL A 418 -4.37 -3.82 1.25
N ASN A 419 -3.38 -2.97 1.55
CA ASN A 419 -2.08 -3.00 0.89
C ASN A 419 -1.39 -4.36 1.07
N GLY A 420 -1.35 -4.86 2.30
CA GLY A 420 -0.78 -6.17 2.63
C GLY A 420 -1.48 -7.34 1.90
N LEU A 421 -2.81 -7.33 1.87
CA LEU A 421 -3.58 -8.31 1.09
C LEU A 421 -3.16 -8.31 -0.39
N SER A 422 -2.97 -7.13 -0.98
CA SER A 422 -2.62 -6.99 -2.40
C SER A 422 -1.21 -7.48 -2.73
N MET A 423 -0.31 -7.60 -1.76
CA MET A 423 1.05 -8.11 -1.98
C MET A 423 1.05 -9.57 -2.46
N SER A 424 -0.02 -10.31 -2.19
CA SER A 424 -0.23 -11.66 -2.72
C SER A 424 -0.94 -11.68 -4.09
N ASN A 425 -0.91 -10.56 -4.83
CA ASN A 425 -1.54 -10.35 -6.14
C ASN A 425 -3.08 -10.33 -6.13
N LEU A 426 -3.73 -10.34 -4.97
CA LEU A 426 -5.16 -10.08 -4.88
C LEU A 426 -5.50 -8.68 -5.40
N ARG A 427 -6.63 -8.53 -6.06
CA ARG A 427 -7.21 -7.24 -6.40
C ARG A 427 -8.08 -6.78 -5.25
N CYS A 428 -7.55 -5.86 -4.47
CA CYS A 428 -8.20 -5.42 -3.24
C CYS A 428 -8.81 -4.02 -3.38
N PHE A 429 -9.92 -3.82 -2.68
CA PHE A 429 -10.51 -2.50 -2.52
C PHE A 429 -10.75 -2.18 -1.04
N CYS A 430 -10.76 -0.90 -0.72
CA CYS A 430 -11.31 -0.42 0.54
C CYS A 430 -12.08 0.88 0.35
N SER A 431 -13.00 1.17 1.25
CA SER A 431 -13.92 2.29 1.07
C SER A 431 -14.21 3.08 2.34
N CYS A 432 -14.33 4.39 2.17
CA CYS A 432 -14.86 5.33 3.16
C CYS A 432 -15.35 6.61 2.45
N ASN A 433 -15.88 7.58 3.22
CA ASN A 433 -16.20 8.90 2.67
C ASN A 433 -14.90 9.67 2.38
N LEU A 434 -14.90 10.48 1.31
CA LEU A 434 -13.71 11.16 0.80
C LEU A 434 -13.02 12.06 1.84
N VAL A 435 -13.78 12.69 2.73
CA VAL A 435 -13.24 13.52 3.82
C VAL A 435 -12.26 12.76 4.75
N TYR A 436 -12.29 11.45 4.77
CA TYR A 436 -11.36 10.63 5.55
C TYR A 436 -10.12 10.18 4.75
N ALA A 437 -9.99 10.60 3.49
CA ALA A 437 -8.82 10.24 2.68
C ALA A 437 -7.51 10.74 3.30
N SER A 438 -7.52 11.91 3.95
CA SER A 438 -6.38 12.47 4.68
C SER A 438 -5.79 11.53 5.74
N LYS A 439 -6.60 10.72 6.41
CA LYS A 439 -6.13 9.70 7.36
C LYS A 439 -5.39 8.54 6.69
N MET A 440 -5.55 8.38 5.39
CA MET A 440 -5.05 7.24 4.62
C MET A 440 -3.86 7.61 3.72
N LEU A 441 -3.48 8.88 3.63
CA LEU A 441 -2.52 9.39 2.64
C LEU A 441 -1.15 8.68 2.69
N SER A 442 -0.62 8.40 3.89
CA SER A 442 0.65 7.67 4.03
C SER A 442 0.57 6.27 3.45
N PHE A 443 -0.53 5.57 3.70
CA PHE A 443 -0.79 4.22 3.21
C PHE A 443 -1.03 4.18 1.69
N ILE A 444 -1.77 5.16 1.16
CA ILE A 444 -1.99 5.31 -0.29
C ILE A 444 -0.66 5.61 -0.99
N ARG A 445 0.17 6.49 -0.41
CA ARG A 445 1.52 6.76 -0.90
C ARG A 445 2.39 5.50 -0.88
N SER A 446 2.34 4.71 0.21
CA SER A 446 3.06 3.45 0.34
C SER A 446 2.63 2.44 -0.73
N ALA A 447 1.33 2.29 -0.97
CA ALA A 447 0.80 1.43 -2.02
C ALA A 447 1.27 1.87 -3.42
N SER A 448 1.21 3.17 -3.71
CA SER A 448 1.65 3.72 -4.99
C SER A 448 3.14 3.50 -5.23
N MET A 449 3.97 3.77 -4.22
CA MET A 449 5.42 3.53 -4.25
C MET A 449 5.77 2.05 -4.53
N GLN A 450 5.00 1.13 -3.96
CA GLN A 450 5.15 -0.32 -4.15
C GLN A 450 4.42 -0.86 -5.39
N LYS A 451 3.70 0.00 -6.13
CA LYS A 451 2.89 -0.36 -7.30
C LYS A 451 1.86 -1.46 -7.01
N LEU A 452 1.23 -1.40 -5.83
CA LEU A 452 0.23 -2.37 -5.42
C LEU A 452 -1.09 -2.15 -6.17
N PRO A 453 -1.78 -3.22 -6.59
CA PRO A 453 -3.04 -3.13 -7.31
C PRO A 453 -4.24 -2.95 -6.36
N VAL A 454 -4.24 -1.87 -5.60
CA VAL A 454 -5.29 -1.50 -4.64
C VAL A 454 -6.19 -0.43 -5.21
N THR A 455 -7.50 -0.55 -4.97
CA THR A 455 -8.50 0.46 -5.30
C THR A 455 -9.07 1.07 -4.03
N TYR A 456 -8.79 2.34 -3.79
CA TYR A 456 -9.39 3.14 -2.73
C TYR A 456 -10.66 3.79 -3.26
N ILE A 457 -11.84 3.39 -2.74
CA ILE A 457 -13.14 3.86 -3.19
C ILE A 457 -13.66 4.90 -2.21
N PHE A 458 -13.87 6.10 -2.69
CA PHE A 458 -14.34 7.23 -1.90
C PHE A 458 -15.73 7.67 -2.34
N GLY A 459 -16.67 7.75 -1.41
CA GLY A 459 -17.97 8.36 -1.61
C GLY A 459 -18.04 9.79 -1.10
N ASN A 460 -19.14 10.49 -1.39
CA ASN A 460 -19.38 11.86 -0.95
C ASN A 460 -18.27 12.84 -1.39
N ASP A 461 -18.12 12.94 -2.70
CA ASP A 461 -17.03 13.61 -3.42
C ASP A 461 -17.03 15.14 -3.38
N SER A 462 -18.04 15.78 -2.79
CA SER A 462 -18.29 17.21 -2.88
C SER A 462 -18.83 17.77 -1.56
N VAL A 463 -19.16 19.06 -1.55
CA VAL A 463 -19.78 19.73 -0.40
C VAL A 463 -21.07 19.04 0.04
N ASN A 464 -21.29 18.97 1.34
CA ASN A 464 -22.48 18.38 1.93
C ASN A 464 -23.16 19.35 2.93
N SER A 465 -24.30 18.93 3.49
CA SER A 465 -25.11 19.75 4.38
C SER A 465 -24.47 20.03 5.74
N ASP A 466 -23.51 19.19 6.17
CA ASP A 466 -22.91 19.25 7.50
C ASP A 466 -21.79 20.31 7.58
N GLY A 467 -21.41 20.92 6.46
CA GLY A 467 -20.50 22.04 6.39
C GLY A 467 -19.02 21.65 6.31
N MET A 468 -18.15 22.54 6.79
CA MET A 468 -16.70 22.47 6.54
C MET A 468 -16.03 21.18 7.00
N ALA A 469 -16.42 20.66 8.16
CA ALA A 469 -15.77 19.47 8.74
C ALA A 469 -16.01 18.18 7.93
N TYR A 470 -17.01 18.16 7.07
CA TYR A 470 -17.40 16.95 6.30
C TYR A 470 -17.43 17.18 4.78
N SER A 471 -17.05 18.36 4.32
CA SER A 471 -16.99 18.69 2.88
C SER A 471 -15.54 18.57 2.39
N PRO A 472 -15.21 17.59 1.52
CA PRO A 472 -13.84 17.24 1.12
C PRO A 472 -13.33 18.18 0.01
N VAL A 473 -13.14 19.44 0.28
CA VAL A 473 -12.73 20.44 -0.72
C VAL A 473 -11.32 20.21 -1.23
N GLU A 474 -10.39 19.86 -0.33
CA GLU A 474 -8.96 19.68 -0.60
C GLU A 474 -8.54 18.24 -0.95
N GLU A 475 -9.33 17.24 -0.59
CA GLU A 475 -8.91 15.84 -0.58
C GLU A 475 -8.56 15.29 -1.97
N ILE A 476 -9.28 15.69 -3.01
CA ILE A 476 -8.97 15.26 -4.39
C ILE A 476 -7.58 15.79 -4.80
N SER A 477 -7.27 17.04 -4.42
CA SER A 477 -5.95 17.62 -4.70
C SER A 477 -4.84 16.89 -3.96
N HIS A 478 -5.04 16.50 -2.70
CA HIS A 478 -4.08 15.70 -1.95
C HIS A 478 -3.79 14.35 -2.64
N LEU A 479 -4.82 13.66 -3.10
CA LEU A 479 -4.66 12.39 -3.81
C LEU A 479 -3.87 12.58 -5.12
N ARG A 480 -4.17 13.60 -5.90
CA ARG A 480 -3.48 13.89 -7.17
C ARG A 480 -2.01 14.32 -7.01
N LEU A 481 -1.57 14.69 -5.81
CA LEU A 481 -0.16 14.97 -5.51
C LEU A 481 0.69 13.72 -5.30
N ILE A 482 0.08 12.55 -5.10
CA ILE A 482 0.81 11.30 -4.87
C ILE A 482 1.34 10.78 -6.22
N PRO A 483 2.66 10.63 -6.38
CA PRO A 483 3.25 10.09 -7.62
C PRO A 483 2.70 8.69 -7.94
N ASP A 484 2.51 8.40 -9.23
CA ASP A 484 2.01 7.12 -9.76
C ASP A 484 0.60 6.68 -9.30
N LEU A 485 -0.07 7.41 -8.44
CA LEU A 485 -1.48 7.20 -8.12
C LEU A 485 -2.34 7.63 -9.31
N VAL A 486 -3.29 6.80 -9.71
CA VAL A 486 -4.30 7.16 -10.70
C VAL A 486 -5.59 7.54 -9.98
N VAL A 487 -6.02 8.78 -10.13
CA VAL A 487 -7.29 9.25 -9.59
C VAL A 487 -8.34 9.18 -10.70
N LEU A 488 -9.39 8.38 -10.47
CA LEU A 488 -10.54 8.23 -11.38
C LEU A 488 -11.76 8.88 -10.74
N ARG A 489 -12.36 9.85 -11.43
CA ARG A 489 -13.59 10.52 -11.02
C ARG A 489 -14.57 10.48 -12.19
N PRO A 490 -15.30 9.36 -12.37
CA PRO A 490 -16.21 9.14 -13.49
C PRO A 490 -17.42 10.07 -13.43
N ALA A 491 -18.01 10.39 -14.59
CA ALA A 491 -19.17 11.28 -14.71
C ALA A 491 -20.51 10.54 -14.68
N ASP A 492 -20.52 9.25 -14.94
CA ASP A 492 -21.71 8.39 -14.94
C ASP A 492 -21.33 6.90 -14.95
N ILE A 493 -22.33 6.02 -15.03
CA ILE A 493 -22.11 4.56 -15.06
C ILE A 493 -21.25 4.08 -16.24
N ASN A 494 -21.29 4.73 -17.40
CA ASN A 494 -20.45 4.34 -18.54
C ASN A 494 -18.96 4.58 -18.23
N GLU A 495 -18.64 5.70 -17.60
CA GLU A 495 -17.27 5.97 -17.15
C GLU A 495 -16.88 5.10 -15.93
N ILE A 496 -17.83 4.75 -15.04
CA ILE A 496 -17.58 3.77 -13.96
C ILE A 496 -17.19 2.41 -14.54
N ILE A 497 -17.90 1.93 -15.57
CA ILE A 497 -17.57 0.68 -16.27
C ILE A 497 -16.16 0.77 -16.88
N GLY A 498 -15.83 1.88 -17.53
CA GLY A 498 -14.49 2.11 -18.08
C GLY A 498 -13.41 2.21 -17.02
N SER A 499 -13.71 2.79 -15.87
CA SER A 499 -12.82 2.88 -14.71
C SER A 499 -12.49 1.48 -14.16
N TRP A 500 -13.49 0.61 -14.01
CA TRP A 500 -13.27 -0.77 -13.59
C TRP A 500 -12.53 -1.61 -14.63
N GLU A 501 -12.75 -1.35 -15.94
CA GLU A 501 -11.92 -1.99 -16.97
C GLU A 501 -10.45 -1.61 -16.80
N TYR A 502 -10.16 -0.32 -16.57
CA TYR A 502 -8.79 0.13 -16.30
C TYR A 502 -8.19 -0.54 -15.05
N ILE A 503 -8.94 -0.55 -13.94
CA ILE A 503 -8.52 -1.15 -12.65
C ILE A 503 -8.19 -2.64 -12.82
N ILE A 504 -9.01 -3.40 -13.52
CA ILE A 504 -8.81 -4.83 -13.72
C ILE A 504 -7.60 -5.13 -14.59
N LYS A 505 -7.45 -4.39 -15.71
CA LYS A 505 -6.40 -4.65 -16.70
C LYS A 505 -5.01 -4.14 -16.27
N ASN A 506 -4.93 -3.22 -15.30
CA ASN A 506 -3.68 -2.59 -14.91
C ASN A 506 -3.32 -2.91 -13.45
N LYS A 507 -2.04 -3.23 -13.21
CA LYS A 507 -1.48 -3.39 -11.86
C LYS A 507 -1.05 -2.01 -11.34
N ARG A 508 -2.02 -1.16 -10.97
CA ARG A 508 -1.76 0.19 -10.44
C ARG A 508 -2.62 0.48 -9.23
N THR A 509 -2.11 1.34 -8.38
CA THR A 509 -2.88 1.90 -7.27
C THR A 509 -3.84 2.95 -7.83
N VAL A 510 -5.11 2.86 -7.45
CA VAL A 510 -6.19 3.72 -7.96
C VAL A 510 -6.99 4.30 -6.81
N ALA A 511 -7.29 5.59 -6.87
CA ALA A 511 -8.34 6.24 -6.09
C ALA A 511 -9.57 6.44 -6.99
N LEU A 512 -10.68 5.78 -6.67
CA LEU A 512 -11.95 5.90 -7.37
C LEU A 512 -12.90 6.78 -6.54
N ILE A 513 -13.23 7.95 -7.05
CA ILE A 513 -14.02 8.97 -6.35
C ILE A 513 -15.41 9.05 -6.99
N LEU A 514 -16.44 8.90 -6.17
CA LEU A 514 -17.82 8.73 -6.60
C LEU A 514 -18.73 9.75 -5.93
N SER A 515 -19.65 10.29 -6.73
CA SER A 515 -20.70 11.18 -6.26
C SER A 515 -21.90 10.41 -5.70
N ASN A 516 -22.57 11.00 -4.71
CA ASN A 516 -23.87 10.54 -4.21
C ASN A 516 -25.06 11.18 -4.94
N GLU A 517 -24.81 12.03 -5.95
CA GLU A 517 -25.85 12.62 -6.76
C GLU A 517 -26.47 11.61 -7.73
N LYS A 518 -27.78 11.74 -7.96
CA LYS A 518 -28.47 10.99 -9.02
C LYS A 518 -28.13 11.58 -10.37
N ILE A 519 -27.60 10.77 -11.25
CA ILE A 519 -27.12 11.17 -12.57
C ILE A 519 -27.84 10.37 -13.64
N ASN A 520 -28.39 11.08 -14.64
CA ASN A 520 -28.78 10.44 -15.89
C ASN A 520 -27.55 10.11 -16.71
N VAL A 521 -27.54 8.98 -17.36
CA VAL A 521 -26.45 8.64 -18.28
C VAL A 521 -26.33 9.72 -19.35
N LEU A 522 -25.12 10.22 -19.52
CA LEU A 522 -24.85 11.31 -20.48
C LEU A 522 -24.70 10.74 -21.90
N LYS A 523 -25.23 11.47 -22.89
CA LYS A 523 -25.39 10.99 -24.27
C LYS A 523 -24.10 10.48 -24.93
N HIS A 524 -22.98 11.07 -24.60
CA HIS A 524 -21.72 10.81 -25.31
C HIS A 524 -20.62 10.24 -24.40
N THR A 525 -20.95 9.89 -23.15
CA THR A 525 -20.02 9.17 -22.29
C THR A 525 -19.82 7.73 -22.76
N ASN A 526 -18.59 7.26 -22.66
CA ASN A 526 -18.28 5.89 -23.08
C ASN A 526 -17.04 5.38 -22.35
N GLY A 527 -17.16 4.22 -21.70
CA GLY A 527 -16.09 3.60 -20.91
C GLY A 527 -14.79 3.37 -21.67
N LYS A 528 -14.85 3.08 -22.98
CA LYS A 528 -13.66 2.87 -23.81
C LYS A 528 -12.65 4.03 -23.83
N TYR A 529 -13.11 5.25 -23.49
CA TYR A 529 -12.28 6.45 -23.53
C TYR A 529 -11.64 6.77 -22.18
N VAL A 530 -12.08 6.18 -21.08
CA VAL A 530 -11.54 6.43 -19.74
C VAL A 530 -10.03 6.18 -19.67
N LYS A 531 -9.53 5.17 -20.34
CA LYS A 531 -8.09 4.86 -20.43
C LYS A 531 -7.22 5.98 -21.02
N TYR A 532 -7.82 6.92 -21.76
CA TYR A 532 -7.11 8.10 -22.29
C TYR A 532 -7.14 9.29 -21.33
N GLY A 533 -7.86 9.19 -20.23
CA GLY A 533 -7.95 10.20 -19.18
C GLY A 533 -8.86 11.37 -19.46
N ALA A 534 -9.05 11.75 -20.73
CA ALA A 534 -9.98 12.79 -21.16
C ALA A 534 -10.48 12.54 -22.58
N TYR A 535 -11.69 13.03 -22.90
CA TYR A 535 -12.25 12.95 -24.25
C TYR A 535 -13.43 13.92 -24.41
N ILE A 536 -13.82 14.23 -25.68
CA ILE A 536 -14.88 15.16 -25.99
C ILE A 536 -16.23 14.47 -25.78
N VAL A 537 -17.09 15.03 -24.91
CA VAL A 537 -18.48 14.61 -24.69
C VAL A 537 -19.49 15.52 -25.36
N ARG A 538 -19.11 16.78 -25.68
CA ARG A 538 -19.87 17.70 -26.52
C ARG A 538 -18.93 18.43 -27.44
N LYS A 539 -19.09 18.25 -28.76
CA LYS A 539 -18.35 18.97 -29.77
C LYS A 539 -19.11 20.27 -30.14
N GLU A 540 -18.34 21.31 -30.42
CA GLU A 540 -18.85 22.55 -31.06
C GLU A 540 -19.61 22.27 -32.36
N LYS A 541 -20.60 23.10 -32.67
CA LYS A 541 -21.42 22.94 -33.89
C LYS A 541 -20.97 23.85 -35.03
N TYR A 542 -20.58 25.08 -34.72
CA TYR A 542 -20.26 26.11 -35.70
C TYR A 542 -18.84 26.62 -35.57
N HIS A 543 -18.48 27.23 -34.44
CA HIS A 543 -17.16 27.72 -34.14
C HIS A 543 -16.85 27.42 -32.67
N LEU A 544 -15.61 27.31 -32.34
CA LEU A 544 -15.18 26.98 -30.97
C LEU A 544 -14.86 28.27 -30.22
N ASP A 545 -15.76 28.73 -29.36
CA ASP A 545 -15.53 29.93 -28.53
C ASP A 545 -14.71 29.62 -27.28
N ALA A 546 -14.94 28.46 -26.64
CA ALA A 546 -14.17 28.00 -25.48
C ALA A 546 -14.29 26.50 -25.28
N VAL A 547 -13.41 25.96 -24.42
CA VAL A 547 -13.45 24.59 -23.93
C VAL A 547 -13.77 24.61 -22.44
N ILE A 548 -14.63 23.71 -21.98
CA ILE A 548 -14.81 23.41 -20.56
C ILE A 548 -14.35 21.97 -20.32
N ILE A 549 -13.32 21.81 -19.49
CA ILE A 549 -12.91 20.52 -18.92
C ILE A 549 -13.69 20.33 -17.63
N ALA A 550 -14.36 19.20 -17.46
CA ALA A 550 -15.06 18.83 -16.24
C ALA A 550 -14.78 17.38 -15.87
N THR A 551 -14.95 17.03 -14.60
CA THR A 551 -14.75 15.68 -14.08
C THR A 551 -15.87 15.30 -13.11
N GLY A 552 -16.21 14.02 -13.02
CA GLY A 552 -17.29 13.57 -12.14
C GLY A 552 -18.64 14.20 -12.47
N TYR A 553 -19.43 14.47 -11.46
CA TYR A 553 -20.74 15.10 -11.59
C TYR A 553 -20.72 16.44 -12.32
N GLU A 554 -19.62 17.18 -12.26
CA GLU A 554 -19.49 18.49 -12.92
C GLU A 554 -19.51 18.41 -14.45
N VAL A 555 -19.35 17.23 -15.06
CA VAL A 555 -19.58 17.05 -16.50
C VAL A 555 -21.04 17.32 -16.86
N THR A 556 -22.00 16.92 -16.02
CA THR A 556 -23.42 17.25 -16.17
C THR A 556 -23.65 18.76 -16.13
N ILE A 557 -23.03 19.45 -15.17
CA ILE A 557 -23.10 20.91 -15.02
C ILE A 557 -22.49 21.60 -16.25
N ALA A 558 -21.34 21.15 -16.73
CA ALA A 558 -20.67 21.71 -17.91
C ALA A 558 -21.51 21.58 -19.20
N LEU A 559 -22.19 20.45 -19.37
CA LEU A 559 -23.11 20.24 -20.51
C LEU A 559 -24.34 21.16 -20.45
N GLU A 560 -24.87 21.41 -19.27
CA GLU A 560 -25.96 22.33 -19.06
C GLU A 560 -25.53 23.79 -19.35
N ILE A 561 -24.39 24.22 -18.80
CA ILE A 561 -23.78 25.53 -19.07
C ILE A 561 -23.57 25.72 -20.58
N ALA A 562 -22.97 24.74 -21.25
CA ALA A 562 -22.71 24.80 -22.68
C ALA A 562 -24.02 24.86 -23.50
N SER A 563 -25.11 24.24 -23.02
CA SER A 563 -26.42 24.29 -23.65
C SER A 563 -27.09 25.66 -23.51
N GLN A 564 -26.96 26.28 -22.32
CA GLN A 564 -27.49 27.63 -22.08
C GLN A 564 -26.72 28.69 -22.89
N LEU A 565 -25.38 28.63 -22.89
CA LEU A 565 -24.54 29.54 -23.67
C LEU A 565 -24.76 29.43 -25.17
N ALA A 566 -25.08 28.24 -25.67
CA ALA A 566 -25.42 28.05 -27.10
C ALA A 566 -26.67 28.80 -27.52
N LEU A 567 -27.64 29.05 -26.63
CA LEU A 567 -28.83 29.90 -26.92
C LEU A 567 -28.46 31.38 -27.10
N GLU A 568 -27.33 31.77 -26.56
CA GLU A 568 -26.75 33.11 -26.69
C GLU A 568 -25.71 33.21 -27.83
N GLY A 569 -25.53 32.15 -28.61
CA GLY A 569 -24.60 32.10 -29.74
C GLY A 569 -23.13 31.80 -29.34
N ILE A 570 -22.87 31.36 -28.11
CA ILE A 570 -21.55 30.98 -27.63
C ILE A 570 -21.42 29.44 -27.70
N ASP A 571 -20.54 28.93 -28.55
CA ASP A 571 -20.41 27.48 -28.79
C ASP A 571 -19.23 26.88 -28.03
N ILE A 572 -19.55 26.06 -27.05
CA ILE A 572 -18.61 25.50 -26.07
C ILE A 572 -18.38 24.01 -26.35
N ARG A 573 -17.12 23.62 -26.44
CA ARG A 573 -16.71 22.21 -26.36
C ARG A 573 -16.68 21.77 -24.90
N VAL A 574 -17.27 20.61 -24.58
CA VAL A 574 -17.15 19.99 -23.25
C VAL A 574 -16.28 18.74 -23.35
N VAL A 575 -15.24 18.70 -22.49
CA VAL A 575 -14.32 17.58 -22.34
C VAL A 575 -14.56 16.94 -20.97
N SER A 576 -14.95 15.67 -20.95
CA SER A 576 -14.91 14.86 -19.74
C SER A 576 -13.47 14.42 -19.47
N MET A 577 -12.98 14.66 -18.25
CA MET A 577 -11.65 14.26 -17.80
C MET A 577 -11.75 13.36 -16.55
N PRO A 578 -12.14 12.09 -16.72
CA PRO A 578 -12.20 11.16 -15.58
C PRO A 578 -10.86 10.93 -14.87
N SER A 579 -9.71 11.20 -15.53
CA SER A 579 -8.40 11.14 -14.89
C SER A 579 -7.40 12.09 -15.55
N ALA A 580 -6.96 13.07 -14.79
CA ALA A 580 -5.90 13.98 -15.23
C ALA A 580 -4.55 13.26 -15.41
N GLU A 581 -4.23 12.29 -14.55
CA GLU A 581 -2.99 11.53 -14.59
C GLU A 581 -2.89 10.70 -15.89
N LEU A 582 -3.97 10.03 -16.29
CA LEU A 582 -4.02 9.26 -17.53
C LEU A 582 -3.96 10.17 -18.76
N PHE A 583 -4.58 11.35 -18.68
CA PHE A 583 -4.53 12.32 -19.76
C PHE A 583 -3.10 12.87 -19.95
N MET A 584 -2.40 13.18 -18.88
CA MET A 584 -1.00 13.64 -18.95
C MET A 584 -0.03 12.60 -19.52
N MET A 585 -0.41 11.34 -19.60
CA MET A 585 0.37 10.28 -20.27
C MET A 585 0.12 10.22 -21.78
N GLN A 586 -0.82 10.98 -22.31
CA GLN A 586 -1.11 11.00 -23.74
C GLN A 586 -0.07 11.81 -24.51
N ASN A 587 -0.01 11.59 -25.82
CA ASN A 587 0.87 12.38 -26.68
C ASN A 587 0.34 13.82 -26.88
N PRO A 588 1.21 14.79 -27.18
CA PRO A 588 0.82 16.19 -27.34
C PRO A 588 -0.21 16.44 -28.45
N ILE A 589 -0.24 15.59 -29.49
CA ILE A 589 -1.22 15.71 -30.58
C ILE A 589 -2.65 15.41 -30.06
N TYR A 590 -2.77 14.43 -29.17
CA TYR A 590 -4.04 14.12 -28.54
C TYR A 590 -4.51 15.27 -27.64
N GLU A 591 -3.60 15.84 -26.86
CA GLU A 591 -3.87 16.99 -25.99
C GLU A 591 -4.35 18.20 -26.82
N GLU A 592 -3.63 18.58 -27.86
CA GLU A 592 -3.95 19.73 -28.70
C GLU A 592 -5.28 19.56 -29.46
N LYS A 593 -5.63 18.33 -29.83
CA LYS A 593 -6.94 18.01 -30.44
C LYS A 593 -8.10 18.30 -29.48
N LEU A 594 -7.92 18.03 -28.18
CA LEU A 594 -8.95 18.27 -27.16
C LEU A 594 -8.93 19.73 -26.71
N LEU A 595 -7.77 20.31 -26.53
CA LEU A 595 -7.49 21.62 -25.92
C LEU A 595 -6.66 22.48 -26.88
N PRO A 596 -7.27 23.08 -27.92
CA PRO A 596 -6.57 23.95 -28.86
C PRO A 596 -6.00 25.19 -28.15
N LYS A 597 -4.75 25.56 -28.44
CA LYS A 597 -4.03 26.64 -27.77
C LYS A 597 -4.63 28.03 -27.96
N ASP A 598 -5.33 28.22 -29.09
CA ASP A 598 -5.91 29.52 -29.49
C ASP A 598 -7.29 29.77 -28.89
N VAL A 599 -7.80 28.86 -28.03
CA VAL A 599 -9.12 28.92 -27.46
C VAL A 599 -9.05 28.91 -25.94
N LEU A 600 -9.84 29.74 -25.26
CA LEU A 600 -9.89 29.72 -23.81
C LEU A 600 -10.39 28.38 -23.28
N THR A 601 -9.60 27.79 -22.38
CA THR A 601 -9.95 26.56 -21.69
C THR A 601 -10.28 26.86 -20.24
N PHE A 602 -11.51 26.54 -19.84
CA PHE A 602 -11.99 26.56 -18.47
C PHE A 602 -11.92 25.15 -17.87
N THR A 603 -11.76 25.06 -16.56
CA THR A 603 -11.86 23.80 -15.82
C THR A 603 -12.95 23.91 -14.76
N LEU A 604 -13.64 22.81 -14.47
CA LEU A 604 -14.77 22.78 -13.55
C LEU A 604 -14.71 21.53 -12.65
N GLU A 605 -14.47 21.74 -11.35
CA GLU A 605 -14.50 20.71 -10.31
C GLU A 605 -14.89 21.33 -8.97
N SER A 606 -15.78 20.68 -8.21
CA SER A 606 -16.15 21.10 -6.86
C SER A 606 -15.08 20.74 -5.82
N GLY A 607 -13.89 21.31 -6.00
CA GLY A 607 -12.70 21.15 -5.16
C GLY A 607 -11.70 22.26 -5.43
N LYS A 608 -10.51 22.20 -4.81
CA LYS A 608 -9.44 23.20 -4.96
C LYS A 608 -9.00 23.37 -6.41
N THR A 609 -8.82 24.63 -6.82
CA THR A 609 -8.50 24.99 -8.22
C THR A 609 -7.03 24.81 -8.57
N ASN A 610 -6.12 24.70 -7.60
CA ASN A 610 -4.68 24.80 -7.78
C ASN A 610 -4.10 23.80 -8.82
N MET A 611 -4.55 22.55 -8.85
CA MET A 611 -4.06 21.58 -9.83
C MET A 611 -4.59 21.85 -11.26
N TRP A 612 -5.76 22.48 -11.35
CA TRP A 612 -6.41 22.76 -12.62
C TRP A 612 -5.77 23.90 -13.42
N ASN A 613 -4.93 24.72 -12.75
CA ASN A 613 -4.14 25.77 -13.41
C ASN A 613 -3.22 25.23 -14.52
N ARG A 614 -2.91 23.93 -14.52
CA ARG A 614 -2.15 23.29 -15.60
C ARG A 614 -2.92 23.23 -16.91
N PHE A 615 -4.24 23.09 -16.87
CA PHE A 615 -5.10 22.89 -18.03
C PHE A 615 -5.91 24.15 -18.37
N ALA A 616 -6.20 24.99 -17.40
CA ALA A 616 -6.89 26.24 -17.60
C ALA A 616 -5.99 27.27 -18.31
N SER A 617 -6.55 28.06 -19.23
CA SER A 617 -5.79 29.08 -19.97
C SER A 617 -5.12 30.13 -19.06
N ASN A 618 -5.73 30.40 -17.91
CA ASN A 618 -5.17 31.21 -16.84
C ASN A 618 -5.88 30.90 -15.51
N PRO A 619 -5.37 31.34 -14.34
CA PRO A 619 -5.95 30.99 -13.05
C PRO A 619 -7.43 31.39 -12.86
N LYS A 620 -7.92 32.42 -13.55
CA LYS A 620 -9.34 32.83 -13.47
C LYS A 620 -10.27 31.87 -14.25
N CYS A 621 -9.72 31.10 -15.18
CA CYS A 621 -10.43 30.08 -15.92
C CYS A 621 -10.54 28.75 -15.15
N ALA A 622 -9.81 28.56 -14.05
CA ALA A 622 -10.00 27.45 -13.14
C ALA A 622 -11.19 27.75 -12.20
N ILE A 623 -12.27 27.00 -12.37
CA ILE A 623 -13.52 27.19 -11.61
C ILE A 623 -13.66 26.05 -10.63
N GLY A 624 -13.61 26.36 -9.34
CA GLY A 624 -13.67 25.40 -8.25
C GLY A 624 -14.11 26.05 -6.94
N ILE A 625 -13.82 25.37 -5.84
CA ILE A 625 -14.09 25.79 -4.47
C ILE A 625 -12.76 25.89 -3.74
N ASP A 626 -12.32 27.10 -3.41
CA ASP A 626 -11.04 27.36 -2.77
C ASP A 626 -11.15 27.64 -1.26
N ASP A 627 -12.35 27.78 -0.74
CA ASP A 627 -12.66 28.01 0.67
C ASP A 627 -13.42 26.82 1.27
N TYR A 628 -13.39 26.71 2.60
CA TYR A 628 -14.20 25.72 3.29
C TYR A 628 -15.70 25.95 3.07
N ALA A 629 -16.44 24.87 2.93
CA ALA A 629 -17.89 24.90 2.77
C ALA A 629 -18.58 25.35 4.08
N VAL A 630 -19.79 25.87 3.94
CA VAL A 630 -20.69 26.20 5.06
C VAL A 630 -21.77 25.15 5.21
N SER A 631 -22.41 25.08 6.38
CA SER A 631 -23.57 24.21 6.59
C SER A 631 -24.81 24.74 5.88
N GLY A 632 -25.60 23.84 5.29
CA GLY A 632 -26.83 24.19 4.59
C GLY A 632 -27.22 23.16 3.51
N LYS A 633 -28.33 23.39 2.84
CA LYS A 633 -28.68 22.54 1.69
C LYS A 633 -27.63 22.69 0.60
N LYS A 634 -27.17 21.59 0.01
CA LYS A 634 -26.09 21.58 -1.00
C LYS A 634 -26.24 22.67 -2.07
N LYS A 635 -27.45 22.85 -2.63
CA LYS A 635 -27.73 23.90 -3.62
C LYS A 635 -27.45 25.31 -3.11
N ASP A 636 -27.80 25.59 -1.86
CA ASP A 636 -27.61 26.92 -1.25
C ASP A 636 -26.13 27.14 -0.92
N VAL A 637 -25.44 26.09 -0.45
CA VAL A 637 -23.99 26.11 -0.21
C VAL A 637 -23.23 26.38 -1.50
N LEU A 638 -23.53 25.66 -2.58
CA LEU A 638 -22.88 25.86 -3.89
C LEU A 638 -23.11 27.30 -4.40
N LYS A 639 -24.34 27.83 -4.25
CA LYS A 639 -24.65 29.20 -4.61
C LYS A 639 -23.87 30.22 -3.76
N PHE A 640 -23.78 29.99 -2.46
CA PHE A 640 -22.99 30.84 -1.53
C PHE A 640 -21.51 30.87 -1.92
N LEU A 641 -20.95 29.73 -2.36
CA LEU A 641 -19.57 29.59 -2.81
C LEU A 641 -19.37 30.08 -4.27
N GLY A 642 -20.42 30.55 -4.95
CA GLY A 642 -20.34 30.98 -6.36
C GLY A 642 -20.07 29.84 -7.34
N PHE A 643 -20.45 28.62 -6.97
CA PHE A 643 -20.31 27.39 -7.76
C PHE A 643 -21.65 26.88 -8.27
N ASP A 644 -22.60 27.77 -8.51
CA ASP A 644 -23.86 27.47 -9.22
C ASP A 644 -23.77 27.82 -10.71
N ILE A 645 -24.64 27.23 -11.52
CA ILE A 645 -24.64 27.37 -13.00
C ILE A 645 -24.64 28.84 -13.43
N ASN A 646 -25.49 29.68 -12.82
CA ASN A 646 -25.61 31.09 -13.23
C ASN A 646 -24.33 31.86 -12.91
N SER A 647 -23.76 31.66 -11.74
CA SER A 647 -22.48 32.28 -11.31
C SER A 647 -21.33 31.87 -12.23
N ILE A 648 -21.31 30.60 -12.66
CA ILE A 648 -20.28 30.07 -13.57
C ILE A 648 -20.47 30.67 -14.99
N ILE A 649 -21.68 30.73 -15.50
CA ILE A 649 -21.97 31.34 -16.80
C ILE A 649 -21.49 32.80 -16.81
N ILE A 650 -21.78 33.58 -15.78
CA ILE A 650 -21.30 34.97 -15.67
C ILE A 650 -19.77 35.03 -15.70
N LYS A 651 -19.07 34.15 -14.96
CA LYS A 651 -17.61 34.10 -15.00
C LYS A 651 -17.10 33.82 -16.42
N ILE A 652 -17.67 32.85 -17.11
CA ILE A 652 -17.26 32.47 -18.47
C ILE A 652 -17.48 33.62 -19.44
N LYS A 653 -18.65 34.25 -19.40
CA LYS A 653 -19.00 35.40 -20.29
C LYS A 653 -18.05 36.58 -20.07
N ASN A 654 -17.75 36.92 -18.81
CA ASN A 654 -16.79 37.98 -18.47
C ASN A 654 -15.40 37.71 -19.00
N MET A 655 -14.96 36.44 -19.02
CA MET A 655 -13.64 36.07 -19.56
C MET A 655 -13.62 36.05 -21.10
N LEU A 656 -14.76 35.80 -21.74
CA LEU A 656 -14.91 35.87 -23.19
C LEU A 656 -15.16 37.29 -23.70
N GLU A 657 -15.29 38.27 -22.77
CA GLU A 657 -15.67 39.67 -23.11
C GLU A 657 -16.99 39.75 -23.91
N LYS A 658 -17.94 38.86 -23.62
CA LYS A 658 -19.22 38.72 -24.30
C LYS A 658 -20.43 38.88 -23.37
#